data_d2c47e1477c9131f5874699ee2e5f885
#
_entry.id   d2c47e1477c9131f5874699ee2e5f885
#
_cell.length_a   1.000
_cell.length_b   1.000
_cell.length_c   1.000
_cell.angle_alpha   90.00
_cell.angle_beta   90.00
_cell.angle_gamma   90.00
#
_symmetry.space_group_name_H-M   'P 1'
#
loop_
_entity.id
_entity.type
_entity.pdbx_description
1 polymer ?
#
loop_
_entity_poly.entity_id
_entity_poly.type
_entity_poly.pdbx_seq_one_letter_code
_entity_poly.pdbx_strand_id
1 'polypeptide(L)'
;MAAKLDVWGEAALRQPNGPSYELFAPLLPPLRYVNADFHHYPIVLSAPGALAKARLISNGSGVNLRGGTRSWNDVGTPVIFRVGPDELRFGEFIERVTGPRYAEGWLPIVQLDYAHAGSVFTQESFASVEPTLAEHGVVLLKFRLAEGAKGSVAVQVDSKNPPVVQQDTLRDEQGRVLVWFDPAWKWQRQRLVANLTDKNSVTLAIATTPMEVTTPSPLASNGFVRQRELCVKTWSELTGRGMQVSVPEPVVMDAWRSLLVGTHALIRSNRMHYSSGNQYDRLYQAEGCDALHALLWWGREVRPLAISQLDFTRKGLEFHQAGHKLQLMAHLRDYTRDDAFIRDMRPRWEKEVRLIINSRTNAEGLFPREQYCGDIPTPVYSLNSNAKAWRALRDFAATLEAMGEREEAQRLATVAAKFKQRILVAVAKSTRPAMPGFVPIALSGEEEPYETITGTKMGSYWNLMANYVLGTGILGEQRERGLLDYLQQRGGLVMGMTRSRPNVTFWTGPHSANPLYGTRYVLTLLRRDEPDRALVSFYGMLAQGFTRDTFIAGEGGSLTPLDAHGRLFYCPPNTAGNSHFLTMLRHLLVQDWDADDDGKPDTLRLAFATSQRWLEDGKEIKVERAPTAFGETSFSLRSRLNAGEVLAEFTPPARAPKQALLRVRVPDGWQVLAARAGERDLKLDAQGTVDVSALREKSALRFTVRKLN
;
A
#
# COMPACT_ATOMS: atom_id res chain seq x y z
N MET A 1 -18.01 12.77 13.86
CA MET A 1 -17.72 13.48 12.58
C MET A 1 -17.44 14.97 12.80
N ALA A 2 -18.14 15.66 13.69
CA ALA A 2 -17.90 17.08 13.96
C ALA A 2 -16.63 17.39 14.79
N ALA A 3 -16.04 16.39 15.42
CA ALA A 3 -14.86 16.57 16.24
C ALA A 3 -13.66 17.05 15.43
N LYS A 4 -12.96 18.07 15.94
CA LYS A 4 -11.70 18.55 15.38
C LYS A 4 -10.52 17.67 15.85
N LEU A 5 -10.61 17.09 17.04
CA LEU A 5 -9.63 16.15 17.57
C LEU A 5 -9.87 14.73 17.01
N ASP A 6 -8.82 13.95 16.80
CA ASP A 6 -8.92 12.51 16.50
C ASP A 6 -9.30 11.74 17.77
N VAL A 7 -10.60 11.75 18.10
CA VAL A 7 -11.11 11.15 19.35
C VAL A 7 -10.89 9.65 19.43
N TRP A 8 -10.89 8.94 18.30
CA TRP A 8 -10.62 7.51 18.28
C TRP A 8 -9.12 7.20 18.41
N GLY A 9 -8.27 8.03 17.78
CA GLY A 9 -6.82 7.93 17.99
C GLY A 9 -6.42 8.20 19.42
N GLU A 10 -6.99 9.22 20.05
CA GLU A 10 -6.75 9.52 21.47
C GLU A 10 -7.24 8.40 22.40
N ALA A 11 -8.38 7.78 22.10
CA ALA A 11 -8.88 6.63 22.85
C ALA A 11 -7.95 5.42 22.72
N ALA A 12 -7.37 5.21 21.53
CA ALA A 12 -6.43 4.13 21.29
C ALA A 12 -5.12 4.29 22.05
N LEU A 13 -4.60 5.53 22.17
CA LEU A 13 -3.39 5.82 22.95
C LEU A 13 -3.53 5.55 24.44
N ARG A 14 -4.77 5.51 24.95
CA ARG A 14 -5.07 5.25 26.37
C ARG A 14 -5.36 3.77 26.66
N GLN A 15 -5.34 2.91 25.64
CA GLN A 15 -5.55 1.49 25.85
C GLN A 15 -4.34 0.83 26.50
N PRO A 16 -4.52 -0.17 27.36
CA PRO A 16 -3.42 -1.01 27.83
C PRO A 16 -2.65 -1.63 26.64
N ASN A 17 -1.33 -1.54 26.67
CA ASN A 17 -0.44 -1.95 25.59
C ASN A 17 -0.67 -1.19 24.26
N GLY A 18 -1.32 -0.03 24.30
CA GLY A 18 -1.50 0.87 23.17
C GLY A 18 -2.55 0.44 22.14
N PRO A 19 -2.51 1.04 20.94
CA PRO A 19 -3.46 0.77 19.85
C PRO A 19 -3.50 -0.69 19.42
N SER A 20 -4.66 -1.17 18.95
CA SER A 20 -4.82 -2.53 18.42
C SER A 20 -5.85 -2.59 17.27
N TYR A 21 -5.81 -3.68 16.50
CA TYR A 21 -6.78 -3.95 15.45
C TYR A 21 -8.19 -4.12 16.03
N GLU A 22 -8.33 -4.85 17.13
CA GLU A 22 -9.59 -5.17 17.78
C GLU A 22 -10.34 -3.92 18.27
N LEU A 23 -9.60 -2.88 18.64
CA LEU A 23 -10.20 -1.61 19.04
C LEU A 23 -10.86 -0.89 17.86
N PHE A 24 -10.19 -0.86 16.71
CA PHE A 24 -10.66 -0.10 15.56
C PHE A 24 -11.62 -0.87 14.66
N ALA A 25 -11.49 -2.18 14.53
CA ALA A 25 -12.25 -3.00 13.58
C ALA A 25 -13.79 -2.89 13.71
N PRO A 26 -14.39 -2.83 14.93
CA PRO A 26 -15.84 -2.73 15.09
C PRO A 26 -16.40 -1.31 14.93
N LEU A 27 -15.57 -0.27 14.83
CA LEU A 27 -16.04 1.12 14.86
C LEU A 27 -16.91 1.50 13.66
N LEU A 28 -16.62 0.93 12.48
CA LEU A 28 -17.36 1.21 11.26
C LEU A 28 -17.64 -0.09 10.47
N PRO A 29 -18.74 -0.14 9.70
CA PRO A 29 -18.95 -1.21 8.73
C PRO A 29 -17.80 -1.31 7.73
N PRO A 30 -17.57 -2.49 7.11
CA PRO A 30 -16.47 -2.68 6.17
C PRO A 30 -16.59 -1.80 4.92
N LEU A 31 -15.46 -1.52 4.27
CA LEU A 31 -15.43 -1.01 2.90
C LEU A 31 -15.93 -2.11 1.96
N ARG A 32 -17.00 -1.86 1.21
CA ARG A 32 -17.68 -2.87 0.41
C ARG A 32 -18.14 -2.38 -0.95
N TYR A 33 -18.49 -1.11 -1.06
CA TYR A 33 -19.18 -0.57 -2.21
C TYR A 33 -18.33 0.42 -2.99
N VAL A 34 -18.58 0.48 -4.29
CA VAL A 34 -18.04 1.47 -5.21
C VAL A 34 -19.17 2.10 -6.01
N ASN A 35 -18.94 3.30 -6.55
CA ASN A 35 -19.88 3.97 -7.44
C ASN A 35 -19.77 3.43 -8.86
N ALA A 36 -20.41 2.29 -9.12
CA ALA A 36 -20.48 1.62 -10.42
C ALA A 36 -21.75 0.75 -10.47
N ASP A 37 -22.21 0.37 -11.69
CA ASP A 37 -23.41 -0.47 -11.86
C ASP A 37 -23.30 -1.85 -11.18
N PHE A 38 -22.08 -2.38 -11.08
CA PHE A 38 -21.82 -3.60 -10.32
C PHE A 38 -21.78 -3.40 -8.80
N HIS A 39 -21.83 -2.16 -8.30
CA HIS A 39 -21.97 -1.72 -6.92
C HIS A 39 -20.87 -2.19 -5.95
N HIS A 40 -20.51 -3.47 -5.95
CA HIS A 40 -19.51 -4.06 -5.09
C HIS A 40 -18.09 -3.86 -5.64
N TYR A 41 -17.07 -3.82 -4.77
CA TYR A 41 -15.70 -3.55 -5.21
C TYR A 41 -15.15 -4.66 -6.10
N PRO A 42 -14.24 -4.33 -7.03
CA PRO A 42 -13.55 -5.31 -7.84
C PRO A 42 -12.34 -5.89 -7.13
N ILE A 43 -12.13 -7.19 -7.27
CA ILE A 43 -10.92 -7.92 -6.91
C ILE A 43 -10.16 -8.20 -8.20
N VAL A 44 -8.96 -7.65 -8.34
CA VAL A 44 -8.13 -7.88 -9.51
C VAL A 44 -7.48 -9.25 -9.42
N LEU A 45 -7.77 -10.11 -10.39
CA LEU A 45 -7.16 -11.42 -10.58
C LEU A 45 -6.18 -11.33 -11.75
N SER A 46 -4.89 -11.56 -11.50
CA SER A 46 -3.82 -11.41 -12.48
C SER A 46 -2.62 -12.26 -12.10
N ALA A 47 -1.81 -12.64 -13.09
CA ALA A 47 -0.45 -13.07 -12.83
C ALA A 47 0.45 -11.85 -12.55
N PRO A 48 1.60 -12.02 -11.88
CA PRO A 48 2.56 -10.95 -11.68
C PRO A 48 3.00 -10.33 -13.03
N GLY A 49 2.86 -9.02 -13.17
CA GLY A 49 3.32 -8.30 -14.37
C GLY A 49 2.49 -8.51 -15.64
N ALA A 50 1.41 -9.27 -15.62
CA ALA A 50 0.58 -9.54 -16.80
C ALA A 50 -0.07 -8.25 -17.35
N LEU A 51 -0.26 -8.19 -18.66
CA LEU A 51 -0.90 -7.06 -19.34
C LEU A 51 -2.41 -7.04 -19.10
N ALA A 52 -3.09 -8.15 -19.39
CA ALA A 52 -4.52 -8.29 -19.14
C ALA A 52 -4.78 -8.67 -17.68
N LYS A 53 -5.78 -8.02 -17.08
CA LYS A 53 -6.17 -8.24 -15.69
C LYS A 53 -7.66 -8.41 -15.59
N ALA A 54 -8.09 -9.55 -15.07
CA ALA A 54 -9.49 -9.79 -14.81
C ALA A 54 -9.95 -9.07 -13.54
N ARG A 55 -11.23 -8.82 -13.45
CA ARG A 55 -11.89 -8.14 -12.35
C ARG A 55 -13.08 -8.96 -11.86
N LEU A 56 -12.88 -9.72 -10.78
CA LEU A 56 -13.95 -10.41 -10.08
C LEU A 56 -14.71 -9.40 -9.21
N ILE A 57 -16.03 -9.40 -9.25
CA ILE A 57 -16.84 -8.57 -8.35
C ILE A 57 -16.94 -9.23 -6.98
N SER A 58 -16.72 -8.48 -5.92
CA SER A 58 -16.53 -9.01 -4.55
C SER A 58 -17.73 -9.73 -3.94
N ASN A 59 -18.93 -9.58 -4.49
CA ASN A 59 -20.09 -10.40 -4.11
C ASN A 59 -20.22 -11.70 -4.93
N GLY A 60 -19.27 -11.98 -5.82
CA GLY A 60 -19.30 -13.17 -6.68
C GLY A 60 -20.23 -13.08 -7.88
N SER A 61 -20.84 -11.94 -8.15
CA SER A 61 -21.89 -11.80 -9.20
C SER A 61 -21.36 -11.93 -10.63
N GLY A 62 -20.05 -11.81 -10.85
CA GLY A 62 -19.47 -11.93 -12.18
C GLY A 62 -18.02 -11.49 -12.28
N VAL A 63 -17.50 -11.62 -13.49
CA VAL A 63 -16.13 -11.21 -13.88
C VAL A 63 -16.23 -10.18 -14.99
N ASN A 64 -15.39 -9.14 -14.94
CA ASN A 64 -15.28 -8.07 -15.93
C ASN A 64 -16.60 -7.34 -16.23
N LEU A 65 -17.51 -7.26 -15.27
CA LEU A 65 -18.77 -6.56 -15.44
C LEU A 65 -18.55 -5.09 -15.79
N ARG A 66 -19.44 -4.54 -16.61
CA ARG A 66 -19.41 -3.13 -17.00
C ARG A 66 -19.78 -2.25 -15.83
N GLY A 67 -19.09 -1.12 -15.71
CA GLY A 67 -19.29 -0.21 -14.60
C GLY A 67 -20.39 0.83 -14.81
N GLY A 68 -20.82 1.04 -16.05
CA GLY A 68 -21.86 2.01 -16.42
C GLY A 68 -21.48 3.49 -16.18
N THR A 69 -20.34 3.76 -15.53
CA THR A 69 -19.87 5.10 -15.20
C THR A 69 -18.55 5.44 -15.87
N ARG A 70 -18.26 6.75 -16.03
CA ARG A 70 -16.98 7.22 -16.58
C ARG A 70 -15.76 6.75 -15.78
N SER A 71 -15.93 6.48 -14.49
CA SER A 71 -14.83 6.09 -13.59
C SER A 71 -14.45 4.62 -13.68
N TRP A 72 -15.26 3.77 -14.30
CA TRP A 72 -15.06 2.34 -14.37
C TRP A 72 -15.08 1.86 -15.82
N ASN A 73 -13.91 1.54 -16.33
CA ASN A 73 -13.72 1.13 -17.73
C ASN A 73 -14.06 -0.35 -17.91
N ASP A 74 -14.50 -0.70 -19.12
CA ASP A 74 -14.59 -2.10 -19.55
C ASP A 74 -13.17 -2.68 -19.62
N VAL A 75 -13.00 -3.88 -19.05
CA VAL A 75 -11.68 -4.53 -18.98
C VAL A 75 -11.58 -5.80 -19.84
N GLY A 76 -12.69 -6.27 -20.40
CA GLY A 76 -12.71 -7.47 -21.25
C GLY A 76 -14.05 -8.19 -21.25
N THR A 77 -14.02 -9.51 -21.46
CA THR A 77 -15.21 -10.37 -21.55
C THR A 77 -16.04 -10.32 -20.29
N PRO A 78 -17.24 -9.70 -20.28
CA PRO A 78 -18.10 -9.61 -19.09
C PRO A 78 -18.92 -10.91 -18.95
N VAL A 79 -18.86 -11.50 -17.77
CA VAL A 79 -19.56 -12.75 -17.46
C VAL A 79 -20.33 -12.63 -16.16
N ILE A 80 -21.61 -12.99 -16.19
CA ILE A 80 -22.53 -12.96 -15.04
C ILE A 80 -22.76 -14.38 -14.53
N PHE A 81 -22.80 -14.54 -13.21
CA PHE A 81 -23.09 -15.81 -12.53
C PHE A 81 -24.46 -15.75 -11.86
N ARG A 82 -25.21 -16.86 -12.00
CA ARG A 82 -26.55 -17.02 -11.45
C ARG A 82 -26.67 -18.37 -10.76
N VAL A 83 -27.52 -18.48 -9.78
CA VAL A 83 -27.72 -19.69 -8.96
C VAL A 83 -29.19 -19.95 -8.69
N GLY A 84 -29.52 -21.21 -8.44
CA GLY A 84 -30.84 -21.64 -8.06
C GLY A 84 -31.81 -21.80 -9.22
N PRO A 85 -33.04 -22.30 -8.94
CA PRO A 85 -34.06 -22.56 -9.96
C PRO A 85 -34.64 -21.28 -10.58
N ASP A 86 -34.55 -20.17 -9.86
CA ASP A 86 -34.96 -18.83 -10.29
C ASP A 86 -33.87 -18.07 -11.01
N GLU A 87 -32.68 -18.68 -11.18
CA GLU A 87 -31.51 -18.07 -11.78
C GLU A 87 -31.17 -16.69 -11.19
N LEU A 88 -31.27 -16.55 -9.86
CA LEU A 88 -30.91 -15.31 -9.17
C LEU A 88 -29.42 -15.02 -9.35
N ARG A 89 -29.05 -13.74 -9.47
CA ARG A 89 -27.64 -13.34 -9.54
C ARG A 89 -26.91 -13.80 -8.30
N PHE A 90 -25.74 -14.44 -8.44
CA PHE A 90 -24.92 -14.81 -7.31
C PHE A 90 -24.60 -13.56 -6.47
N GLY A 91 -24.78 -13.62 -5.16
CA GLY A 91 -24.51 -12.51 -4.25
C GLY A 91 -25.48 -11.33 -4.36
N GLU A 92 -26.67 -11.50 -4.92
CA GLU A 92 -27.71 -10.46 -5.00
C GLU A 92 -28.07 -9.90 -3.63
N PHE A 93 -28.21 -10.78 -2.63
CA PHE A 93 -28.49 -10.41 -1.24
C PHE A 93 -27.22 -10.52 -0.42
N ILE A 94 -26.61 -9.37 -0.10
CA ILE A 94 -25.27 -9.30 0.52
C ILE A 94 -25.25 -9.93 1.92
N GLU A 95 -26.34 -9.91 2.65
CA GLU A 95 -26.49 -10.55 3.96
C GLU A 95 -26.42 -12.09 3.92
N ARG A 96 -26.52 -12.69 2.73
CA ARG A 96 -26.40 -14.14 2.48
C ARG A 96 -25.02 -14.54 1.94
N VAL A 97 -24.12 -13.57 1.75
CA VAL A 97 -22.75 -13.79 1.26
C VAL A 97 -21.82 -13.92 2.44
N THR A 98 -21.04 -15.00 2.47
CA THR A 98 -19.88 -15.17 3.35
C THR A 98 -18.60 -14.99 2.53
N GLY A 99 -17.73 -14.11 2.96
CA GLY A 99 -16.55 -13.66 2.21
C GLY A 99 -16.80 -12.33 1.50
N PRO A 100 -16.00 -11.98 0.47
CA PRO A 100 -14.89 -12.75 -0.11
C PRO A 100 -13.72 -12.91 0.86
N ARG A 101 -12.99 -14.01 0.74
CA ARG A 101 -11.76 -14.26 1.48
C ARG A 101 -10.69 -14.83 0.55
N TYR A 102 -9.43 -14.55 0.86
CA TYR A 102 -8.31 -15.20 0.19
C TYR A 102 -8.01 -16.57 0.79
N ALA A 103 -7.64 -17.56 -0.02
CA ALA A 103 -7.12 -18.83 0.48
C ALA A 103 -5.88 -18.57 1.36
N GLU A 104 -5.79 -19.30 2.48
CA GLU A 104 -4.71 -19.12 3.47
C GLU A 104 -4.56 -17.66 4.00
N GLY A 105 -5.65 -16.85 3.91
CA GLY A 105 -5.70 -15.47 4.35
C GLY A 105 -5.03 -14.45 3.38
N TRP A 106 -4.25 -14.90 2.36
CA TRP A 106 -3.44 -13.99 1.56
C TRP A 106 -3.25 -14.38 0.08
N LEU A 107 -3.40 -15.66 -0.28
CA LEU A 107 -3.24 -16.12 -1.67
C LEU A 107 -4.36 -15.54 -2.55
N PRO A 108 -4.08 -15.04 -3.76
CA PRO A 108 -5.10 -14.44 -4.63
C PRO A 108 -6.00 -15.50 -5.29
N ILE A 109 -6.50 -16.42 -4.49
CA ILE A 109 -7.50 -17.43 -4.77
C ILE A 109 -8.71 -17.05 -3.93
N VAL A 110 -9.69 -16.44 -4.57
CA VAL A 110 -10.86 -15.86 -3.90
C VAL A 110 -11.91 -16.93 -3.66
N GLN A 111 -12.41 -17.01 -2.45
CA GLN A 111 -13.48 -17.90 -2.05
C GLN A 111 -14.69 -17.11 -1.53
N LEU A 112 -15.86 -17.49 -1.99
CA LEU A 112 -17.14 -16.92 -1.60
C LEU A 112 -18.16 -18.03 -1.39
N ASP A 113 -19.01 -17.87 -0.37
CA ASP A 113 -20.18 -18.74 -0.16
C ASP A 113 -21.44 -17.88 -0.24
N TYR A 114 -22.48 -18.37 -0.91
CA TYR A 114 -23.76 -17.68 -1.06
C TYR A 114 -24.92 -18.63 -0.75
N ALA A 115 -25.73 -18.27 0.24
CA ALA A 115 -26.90 -19.05 0.64
C ALA A 115 -28.12 -18.65 -0.19
N HIS A 116 -28.67 -19.59 -0.98
CA HIS A 116 -29.85 -19.37 -1.79
C HIS A 116 -30.66 -20.68 -2.00
N ALA A 117 -32.00 -20.59 -2.03
CA ALA A 117 -32.92 -21.71 -2.29
C ALA A 117 -32.63 -22.97 -1.45
N GLY A 118 -32.31 -22.81 -0.17
CA GLY A 118 -32.00 -23.92 0.74
C GLY A 118 -30.63 -24.57 0.55
N SER A 119 -29.78 -24.02 -0.30
CA SER A 119 -28.42 -24.50 -0.60
C SER A 119 -27.35 -23.40 -0.36
N VAL A 120 -26.11 -23.81 -0.09
CA VAL A 120 -24.97 -22.93 -0.04
C VAL A 120 -24.07 -23.22 -1.23
N PHE A 121 -23.95 -22.24 -2.10
CA PHE A 121 -23.09 -22.27 -3.29
C PHE A 121 -21.73 -21.71 -2.95
N THR A 122 -20.66 -22.49 -3.15
CA THR A 122 -19.28 -22.02 -3.01
C THR A 122 -18.68 -21.70 -4.37
N GLN A 123 -18.09 -20.53 -4.50
CA GLN A 123 -17.31 -20.08 -5.67
C GLN A 123 -15.84 -19.97 -5.28
N GLU A 124 -14.94 -20.62 -6.03
CA GLU A 124 -13.48 -20.39 -5.96
C GLU A 124 -12.99 -19.81 -7.30
N SER A 125 -12.17 -18.74 -7.25
CA SER A 125 -11.73 -18.01 -8.44
C SER A 125 -10.29 -17.56 -8.31
N PHE A 126 -9.47 -17.75 -9.35
CA PHE A 126 -8.08 -17.28 -9.41
C PHE A 126 -7.63 -17.09 -10.86
N ALA A 127 -6.59 -16.26 -11.07
CA ALA A 127 -5.98 -16.09 -12.38
C ALA A 127 -4.96 -17.21 -12.67
N SER A 128 -4.91 -17.66 -13.93
CA SER A 128 -3.80 -18.46 -14.41
C SER A 128 -2.51 -17.63 -14.38
N VAL A 129 -1.41 -18.26 -13.97
CA VAL A 129 -0.04 -17.70 -14.02
C VAL A 129 0.82 -18.36 -15.11
N GLU A 130 0.23 -19.28 -15.88
CA GLU A 130 0.86 -19.86 -17.07
C GLU A 130 1.01 -18.76 -18.12
N PRO A 131 2.19 -18.55 -18.72
CA PRO A 131 2.49 -17.34 -19.51
C PRO A 131 1.45 -17.01 -20.60
N THR A 132 1.09 -17.97 -21.46
CA THR A 132 0.15 -17.74 -22.56
C THR A 132 -1.25 -17.38 -22.05
N LEU A 133 -1.73 -18.04 -21.02
CA LEU A 133 -3.03 -17.75 -20.40
C LEU A 133 -3.02 -16.44 -19.63
N ALA A 134 -1.91 -16.15 -18.95
CA ALA A 134 -1.72 -14.94 -18.16
C ALA A 134 -1.74 -13.66 -19.01
N GLU A 135 -1.15 -13.69 -20.22
CA GLU A 135 -1.17 -12.56 -21.17
C GLU A 135 -2.59 -12.15 -21.53
N HIS A 136 -3.52 -13.08 -21.57
CA HIS A 136 -4.93 -12.87 -21.87
C HIS A 136 -5.81 -12.71 -20.62
N GLY A 137 -5.22 -12.72 -19.42
CA GLY A 137 -5.92 -12.57 -18.13
C GLY A 137 -6.97 -13.67 -17.94
N VAL A 138 -6.58 -14.94 -18.19
CA VAL A 138 -7.49 -16.07 -18.00
C VAL A 138 -7.73 -16.32 -16.52
N VAL A 139 -9.00 -16.34 -16.13
CA VAL A 139 -9.48 -16.66 -14.77
C VAL A 139 -10.16 -18.01 -14.76
N LEU A 140 -9.77 -18.85 -13.82
CA LEU A 140 -10.41 -20.15 -13.57
C LEU A 140 -11.39 -20.00 -12.40
N LEU A 141 -12.56 -20.63 -12.58
CA LEU A 141 -13.63 -20.64 -11.58
C LEU A 141 -14.12 -22.05 -11.36
N LYS A 142 -14.50 -22.32 -10.11
CA LYS A 142 -15.10 -23.58 -9.70
C LYS A 142 -16.33 -23.30 -8.83
N PHE A 143 -17.44 -23.97 -9.12
CA PHE A 143 -18.64 -23.96 -8.30
C PHE A 143 -18.88 -25.32 -7.69
N ARG A 144 -19.29 -25.34 -6.43
CA ARG A 144 -19.71 -26.53 -5.68
C ARG A 144 -20.85 -26.19 -4.71
N LEU A 145 -21.50 -27.21 -4.20
CA LEU A 145 -22.51 -27.07 -3.15
C LEU A 145 -21.99 -27.62 -1.81
N ALA A 146 -22.61 -27.15 -0.72
CA ALA A 146 -22.45 -27.76 0.59
C ALA A 146 -23.02 -29.19 0.62
N GLU A 147 -22.65 -29.99 1.63
CA GLU A 147 -23.06 -31.36 1.83
C GLU A 147 -24.59 -31.49 1.90
N GLY A 148 -25.13 -32.50 1.24
CA GLY A 148 -26.59 -32.81 1.17
C GLY A 148 -27.38 -31.87 0.23
N ALA A 149 -26.78 -30.88 -0.36
CA ALA A 149 -27.46 -29.90 -1.20
C ALA A 149 -27.58 -30.32 -2.68
N LYS A 150 -28.63 -29.80 -3.34
CA LYS A 150 -28.83 -29.86 -4.80
C LYS A 150 -29.17 -28.47 -5.31
N GLY A 151 -28.70 -28.11 -6.49
CA GLY A 151 -28.98 -26.80 -7.07
C GLY A 151 -28.46 -26.68 -8.50
N SER A 152 -28.61 -25.51 -9.08
CA SER A 152 -28.11 -25.21 -10.41
C SER A 152 -27.25 -23.91 -10.39
N VAL A 153 -26.31 -23.85 -11.30
CA VAL A 153 -25.56 -22.66 -11.58
C VAL A 153 -25.66 -22.33 -13.07
N ALA A 154 -25.82 -21.05 -13.41
CA ALA A 154 -25.85 -20.59 -14.79
C ALA A 154 -24.81 -19.47 -15.02
N VAL A 155 -24.25 -19.47 -16.21
CA VAL A 155 -23.20 -18.50 -16.62
C VAL A 155 -23.61 -17.87 -17.96
N GLN A 156 -23.58 -16.55 -17.99
CA GLN A 156 -23.98 -15.75 -19.15
C GLN A 156 -22.85 -14.78 -19.53
N VAL A 157 -22.43 -14.80 -20.79
CA VAL A 157 -21.60 -13.73 -21.33
C VAL A 157 -22.50 -12.54 -21.67
N ASP A 158 -22.23 -11.38 -21.05
CA ASP A 158 -22.98 -10.14 -21.25
C ASP A 158 -22.42 -9.39 -22.47
N SER A 159 -22.70 -9.88 -23.66
CA SER A 159 -22.26 -9.32 -24.93
C SER A 159 -23.43 -8.87 -25.78
N LYS A 160 -23.25 -7.82 -26.60
CA LYS A 160 -24.24 -7.38 -27.59
C LYS A 160 -24.54 -8.48 -28.62
N ASN A 161 -23.49 -9.21 -29.01
CA ASN A 161 -23.57 -10.32 -29.92
C ASN A 161 -23.42 -11.62 -29.10
N PRO A 162 -24.43 -12.49 -29.11
CA PRO A 162 -24.37 -13.72 -28.33
C PRO A 162 -23.19 -14.59 -28.76
N PRO A 163 -22.45 -15.20 -27.83
CA PRO A 163 -21.38 -16.11 -28.18
C PRO A 163 -21.93 -17.39 -28.85
N VAL A 164 -21.10 -18.01 -29.66
CA VAL A 164 -21.40 -19.28 -30.32
C VAL A 164 -20.73 -20.40 -29.53
N VAL A 165 -21.50 -21.47 -29.26
CA VAL A 165 -20.95 -22.70 -28.66
C VAL A 165 -20.27 -23.53 -29.74
N GLN A 166 -19.04 -23.92 -29.47
CA GLN A 166 -18.31 -24.88 -30.30
C GLN A 166 -17.49 -25.80 -29.40
N GLN A 167 -17.84 -27.08 -29.36
CA GLN A 167 -17.27 -28.08 -28.46
C GLN A 167 -17.38 -27.62 -26.98
N ASP A 168 -16.29 -27.49 -26.27
CA ASP A 168 -16.15 -27.09 -24.88
C ASP A 168 -15.84 -25.58 -24.71
N THR A 169 -16.16 -24.75 -25.73
CA THR A 169 -15.86 -23.32 -25.74
C THR A 169 -17.07 -22.45 -26.11
N LEU A 170 -17.12 -21.24 -25.52
CA LEU A 170 -17.89 -20.11 -26.06
C LEU A 170 -16.94 -19.22 -26.85
N ARG A 171 -17.36 -18.84 -28.04
CA ARG A 171 -16.54 -18.02 -28.98
C ARG A 171 -17.26 -16.76 -29.38
N ASP A 172 -16.47 -15.73 -29.71
CA ASP A 172 -16.97 -14.49 -30.31
C ASP A 172 -17.26 -14.67 -31.83
N GLU A 173 -17.71 -13.60 -32.49
CA GLU A 173 -18.03 -13.59 -33.95
C GLU A 173 -16.82 -13.87 -34.84
N GLN A 174 -15.60 -13.59 -34.35
CA GLN A 174 -14.36 -13.88 -35.04
C GLN A 174 -13.87 -15.32 -34.76
N GLY A 175 -14.63 -16.10 -34.03
CA GLY A 175 -14.30 -17.49 -33.68
C GLY A 175 -13.29 -17.62 -32.55
N ARG A 176 -12.86 -16.52 -31.90
CA ARG A 176 -11.90 -16.54 -30.79
C ARG A 176 -12.59 -16.99 -29.49
N VAL A 177 -11.84 -17.66 -28.63
CA VAL A 177 -12.35 -18.23 -27.38
C VAL A 177 -12.53 -17.15 -26.30
N LEU A 178 -13.72 -17.10 -25.72
CA LEU A 178 -14.09 -16.27 -24.59
C LEU A 178 -14.13 -17.08 -23.29
N VAL A 179 -14.65 -18.31 -23.34
CA VAL A 179 -14.84 -19.18 -22.17
C VAL A 179 -14.58 -20.63 -22.57
N TRP A 180 -13.79 -21.35 -21.77
CA TRP A 180 -13.74 -22.82 -21.75
C TRP A 180 -14.61 -23.33 -20.59
N PHE A 181 -15.24 -24.47 -20.78
CA PHE A 181 -16.08 -25.09 -19.77
C PHE A 181 -15.95 -26.63 -19.77
N ASP A 182 -16.16 -27.26 -18.61
CA ASP A 182 -16.12 -28.70 -18.51
C ASP A 182 -17.41 -29.37 -19.05
N PRO A 183 -17.42 -30.70 -19.32
CA PRO A 183 -18.55 -31.39 -19.93
C PRO A 183 -19.86 -31.41 -19.11
N ALA A 184 -19.84 -31.04 -17.85
CA ALA A 184 -21.03 -30.96 -17.01
C ALA A 184 -21.93 -29.78 -17.36
N TRP A 185 -21.39 -28.77 -18.02
CA TRP A 185 -22.16 -27.63 -18.52
C TRP A 185 -22.94 -27.96 -19.77
N LYS A 186 -24.15 -27.41 -19.86
CA LYS A 186 -25.06 -27.54 -21.03
C LYS A 186 -25.43 -26.15 -21.51
N TRP A 187 -25.36 -25.92 -22.83
CA TRP A 187 -25.81 -24.67 -23.43
C TRP A 187 -27.33 -24.68 -23.58
N GLN A 188 -27.98 -23.74 -22.94
CA GLN A 188 -29.43 -23.60 -22.95
C GLN A 188 -29.79 -22.09 -22.87
N ARG A 189 -30.69 -21.63 -23.73
CA ARG A 189 -31.21 -20.25 -23.69
C ARG A 189 -30.11 -19.18 -23.59
N GLN A 190 -29.07 -19.33 -24.39
CA GLN A 190 -27.88 -18.44 -24.42
C GLN A 190 -27.09 -18.38 -23.09
N ARG A 191 -27.12 -19.45 -22.33
CA ARG A 191 -26.38 -19.60 -21.07
C ARG A 191 -25.76 -20.99 -20.96
N LEU A 192 -24.66 -21.11 -20.29
CA LEU A 192 -24.15 -22.36 -19.76
C LEU A 192 -24.89 -22.65 -18.45
N VAL A 193 -25.53 -23.81 -18.34
CA VAL A 193 -26.26 -24.23 -17.14
C VAL A 193 -25.70 -25.58 -16.68
N ALA A 194 -25.46 -25.73 -15.39
CA ALA A 194 -25.04 -26.99 -14.77
C ALA A 194 -25.86 -27.30 -13.51
N ASN A 195 -26.22 -28.57 -13.36
CA ASN A 195 -26.84 -29.09 -12.15
C ASN A 195 -25.75 -29.58 -11.20
N LEU A 196 -25.80 -29.11 -9.96
CA LEU A 196 -24.85 -29.43 -8.90
C LEU A 196 -25.55 -30.32 -7.83
N THR A 197 -24.72 -31.19 -7.28
CA THR A 197 -24.97 -31.90 -6.02
C THR A 197 -23.75 -31.68 -5.13
N ASP A 198 -23.83 -32.06 -3.88
CA ASP A 198 -22.69 -32.08 -2.95
C ASP A 198 -21.51 -32.97 -3.39
N LYS A 199 -21.75 -33.90 -4.35
CA LYS A 199 -20.76 -34.87 -4.84
C LYS A 199 -20.02 -34.43 -6.09
N ASN A 200 -20.46 -33.35 -6.74
CA ASN A 200 -19.82 -32.84 -7.95
C ASN A 200 -19.46 -31.35 -7.87
N SER A 201 -18.61 -30.92 -8.76
CA SER A 201 -18.28 -29.51 -8.98
C SER A 201 -18.18 -29.26 -10.48
N VAL A 202 -18.36 -28.02 -10.88
CA VAL A 202 -18.19 -27.60 -12.27
C VAL A 202 -17.16 -26.50 -12.35
N THR A 203 -16.42 -26.50 -13.46
CA THR A 203 -15.32 -25.57 -13.71
C THR A 203 -15.49 -24.85 -15.03
N LEU A 204 -14.98 -23.64 -15.07
CA LEU A 204 -14.86 -22.85 -16.30
C LEU A 204 -13.61 -21.98 -16.24
N ALA A 205 -13.14 -21.53 -17.41
CA ALA A 205 -12.08 -20.56 -17.53
C ALA A 205 -12.54 -19.44 -18.47
N ILE A 206 -12.34 -18.18 -18.06
CA ILE A 206 -12.77 -16.98 -18.78
C ILE A 206 -11.52 -16.22 -19.24
N ALA A 207 -11.41 -15.98 -20.54
CA ALA A 207 -10.40 -15.11 -21.10
C ALA A 207 -10.86 -13.65 -20.97
N THR A 208 -10.08 -12.81 -20.30
CA THR A 208 -10.35 -11.36 -20.25
C THR A 208 -10.24 -10.75 -21.64
N THR A 209 -9.17 -11.05 -22.37
CA THR A 209 -9.07 -10.77 -23.82
C THR A 209 -9.24 -12.06 -24.60
N PRO A 210 -10.05 -12.08 -25.68
CA PRO A 210 -10.32 -13.29 -26.44
C PRO A 210 -9.04 -13.98 -26.94
N MET A 211 -9.04 -15.31 -26.97
CA MET A 211 -7.88 -16.13 -27.33
C MET A 211 -8.09 -16.90 -28.63
N GLU A 212 -6.97 -17.23 -29.29
CA GLU A 212 -7.01 -18.04 -30.50
C GLU A 212 -7.47 -19.48 -30.24
N VAL A 213 -8.17 -20.06 -31.17
CA VAL A 213 -8.77 -21.43 -31.10
C VAL A 213 -7.73 -22.52 -30.87
N THR A 214 -6.52 -22.31 -31.32
CA THR A 214 -5.42 -23.28 -31.19
C THR A 214 -4.90 -23.41 -29.78
N THR A 215 -5.30 -22.53 -28.85
CA THR A 215 -4.90 -22.58 -27.45
C THR A 215 -5.58 -23.77 -26.76
N PRO A 216 -4.82 -24.71 -26.15
CA PRO A 216 -5.40 -25.82 -25.42
C PRO A 216 -6.29 -25.37 -24.25
N SER A 217 -7.35 -26.12 -23.98
CA SER A 217 -8.21 -25.84 -22.83
C SER A 217 -7.43 -25.92 -21.51
N PRO A 218 -7.44 -24.86 -20.68
CA PRO A 218 -6.79 -24.88 -19.37
C PRO A 218 -7.46 -25.83 -18.39
N LEU A 219 -8.62 -26.40 -18.73
CA LEU A 219 -9.39 -27.34 -17.91
C LEU A 219 -9.08 -28.79 -18.25
N ALA A 220 -8.41 -29.08 -19.36
CA ALA A 220 -8.11 -30.45 -19.81
C ALA A 220 -7.25 -31.21 -18.77
N SER A 221 -7.48 -32.52 -18.63
CA SER A 221 -6.64 -33.41 -17.83
C SER A 221 -6.39 -32.92 -16.41
N ASN A 222 -7.45 -32.65 -15.66
CA ASN A 222 -7.38 -32.10 -14.29
C ASN A 222 -6.74 -30.69 -14.21
N GLY A 223 -6.90 -29.92 -15.27
CA GLY A 223 -6.23 -28.64 -15.47
C GLY A 223 -6.51 -27.61 -14.39
N PHE A 224 -7.75 -27.57 -13.85
CA PHE A 224 -8.07 -26.63 -12.75
C PHE A 224 -7.15 -26.81 -11.53
N VAL A 225 -6.92 -28.06 -11.11
CA VAL A 225 -6.04 -28.35 -9.95
C VAL A 225 -4.61 -27.96 -10.25
N ARG A 226 -4.10 -28.33 -11.43
CA ARG A 226 -2.74 -27.98 -11.87
C ARG A 226 -2.54 -26.46 -11.93
N GLN A 227 -3.49 -25.71 -12.48
CA GLN A 227 -3.41 -24.24 -12.56
C GLN A 227 -3.46 -23.61 -11.16
N ARG A 228 -4.26 -24.18 -10.25
CA ARG A 228 -4.32 -23.73 -8.86
C ARG A 228 -2.98 -23.94 -8.14
N GLU A 229 -2.38 -25.11 -8.27
CA GLU A 229 -1.05 -25.41 -7.69
C GLU A 229 0.02 -24.49 -8.23
N LEU A 230 0.01 -24.21 -9.54
CA LEU A 230 0.93 -23.27 -10.17
C LEU A 230 0.73 -21.83 -9.64
N CYS A 231 -0.51 -21.40 -9.44
CA CYS A 231 -0.84 -20.12 -8.82
C CYS A 231 -0.27 -20.03 -7.41
N VAL A 232 -0.53 -21.03 -6.54
CA VAL A 232 0.02 -21.10 -5.18
C VAL A 232 1.53 -21.01 -5.19
N LYS A 233 2.19 -21.83 -6.00
CA LYS A 233 3.66 -21.86 -6.13
C LYS A 233 4.20 -20.49 -6.54
N THR A 234 3.69 -19.89 -7.59
CA THR A 234 4.19 -18.61 -8.14
C THR A 234 4.09 -17.49 -7.11
N TRP A 235 2.95 -17.37 -6.42
CA TRP A 235 2.78 -16.31 -5.43
C TRP A 235 3.56 -16.56 -4.14
N SER A 236 3.70 -17.83 -3.72
CA SER A 236 4.54 -18.20 -2.57
C SER A 236 6.03 -17.91 -2.83
N GLU A 237 6.53 -18.25 -4.01
CA GLU A 237 7.89 -17.92 -4.42
C GLU A 237 8.12 -16.40 -4.51
N LEU A 238 7.15 -15.66 -5.04
CA LEU A 238 7.24 -14.21 -5.12
C LEU A 238 7.27 -13.59 -3.72
N THR A 239 6.33 -13.93 -2.83
CA THR A 239 6.28 -13.36 -1.47
C THR A 239 7.47 -13.81 -0.61
N GLY A 240 8.04 -14.98 -0.85
CA GLY A 240 9.23 -15.50 -0.17
C GLY A 240 10.55 -14.79 -0.50
N ARG A 241 10.58 -13.92 -1.51
CA ARG A 241 11.78 -13.14 -1.87
C ARG A 241 11.94 -11.91 -0.95
N GLY A 242 13.17 -11.39 -0.84
CA GLY A 242 13.49 -10.18 -0.08
C GLY A 242 13.25 -10.33 1.43
N MET A 243 12.90 -9.23 2.07
CA MET A 243 12.64 -9.18 3.52
C MET A 243 11.48 -10.10 3.90
N GLN A 244 11.72 -10.89 4.94
CA GLN A 244 10.69 -11.73 5.57
C GLN A 244 10.41 -11.22 6.98
N VAL A 245 9.16 -11.29 7.37
CA VAL A 245 8.73 -10.90 8.72
C VAL A 245 7.82 -11.97 9.32
N SER A 246 7.88 -12.10 10.63
CA SER A 246 6.91 -12.83 11.43
C SER A 246 6.60 -12.01 12.67
N VAL A 247 5.34 -11.62 12.83
CA VAL A 247 4.84 -10.98 14.04
C VAL A 247 3.66 -11.79 14.57
N PRO A 248 3.43 -11.83 15.88
CA PRO A 248 2.43 -12.70 16.48
C PRO A 248 1.00 -12.11 16.38
N GLU A 249 0.63 -11.62 15.21
CA GLU A 249 -0.67 -11.04 14.90
C GLU A 249 -1.08 -11.45 13.48
N PRO A 250 -1.92 -12.50 13.31
CA PRO A 250 -2.24 -13.09 12.03
C PRO A 250 -2.77 -12.09 10.99
N VAL A 251 -3.64 -11.17 11.40
CA VAL A 251 -4.21 -10.15 10.51
C VAL A 251 -3.14 -9.25 9.88
N VAL A 252 -2.05 -8.95 10.61
CA VAL A 252 -0.91 -8.18 10.09
C VAL A 252 -0.16 -8.99 9.04
N MET A 253 0.03 -10.30 9.30
CA MET A 253 0.73 -11.21 8.39
C MET A 253 -0.03 -11.44 7.09
N ASP A 254 -1.36 -11.60 7.19
CA ASP A 254 -2.22 -11.75 6.02
C ASP A 254 -2.28 -10.46 5.20
N ALA A 255 -2.43 -9.30 5.85
CA ALA A 255 -2.37 -7.99 5.21
C ALA A 255 -1.04 -7.77 4.47
N TRP A 256 0.09 -8.03 5.13
CA TRP A 256 1.41 -7.87 4.52
C TRP A 256 1.55 -8.66 3.21
N ARG A 257 1.22 -9.98 3.23
CA ARG A 257 1.33 -10.82 2.05
C ARG A 257 0.32 -10.41 0.96
N SER A 258 -0.93 -10.16 1.34
CA SER A 258 -1.99 -9.73 0.41
C SER A 258 -1.61 -8.42 -0.29
N LEU A 259 -1.03 -7.46 0.41
CA LEU A 259 -0.66 -6.16 -0.14
C LEU A 259 0.58 -6.24 -1.04
N LEU A 260 1.54 -7.13 -0.75
CA LEU A 260 2.60 -7.45 -1.70
C LEU A 260 2.04 -8.06 -2.99
N VAL A 261 1.17 -9.06 -2.87
CA VAL A 261 0.47 -9.68 -4.01
C VAL A 261 -0.30 -8.62 -4.80
N GLY A 262 -1.11 -7.80 -4.12
CA GLY A 262 -1.91 -6.74 -4.73
C GLY A 262 -1.05 -5.68 -5.46
N THR A 263 0.12 -5.33 -4.91
CA THR A 263 1.05 -4.42 -5.57
C THR A 263 1.62 -5.02 -6.85
N HIS A 264 2.06 -6.28 -6.80
CA HIS A 264 2.56 -6.97 -8.00
C HIS A 264 1.47 -7.24 -9.04
N ALA A 265 0.22 -7.44 -8.61
CA ALA A 265 -0.93 -7.58 -9.51
C ALA A 265 -1.25 -6.27 -10.27
N LEU A 266 -0.82 -5.11 -9.78
CA LEU A 266 -1.00 -3.81 -10.45
C LEU A 266 0.18 -3.41 -11.35
N ILE A 267 1.25 -4.20 -11.41
CA ILE A 267 2.32 -4.02 -12.38
C ILE A 267 1.85 -4.56 -13.75
N ARG A 268 2.08 -3.80 -14.82
CA ARG A 268 1.89 -4.22 -16.22
C ARG A 268 3.23 -4.17 -16.95
N SER A 269 3.78 -5.32 -17.29
CA SER A 269 5.18 -5.43 -17.76
C SER A 269 6.14 -4.72 -16.80
N ASN A 270 6.78 -3.65 -17.24
CA ASN A 270 7.72 -2.83 -16.48
C ASN A 270 7.11 -1.48 -16.05
N ARG A 271 5.80 -1.41 -15.83
CA ARG A 271 5.12 -0.17 -15.41
C ARG A 271 4.29 -0.39 -14.16
N MET A 272 4.50 0.46 -13.17
CA MET A 272 3.63 0.54 -12.03
C MET A 272 2.35 1.30 -12.40
N HIS A 273 1.19 0.69 -12.20
CA HIS A 273 -0.10 1.34 -12.35
C HIS A 273 -0.66 1.72 -10.97
N TYR A 274 -1.39 2.83 -10.93
CA TYR A 274 -2.02 3.32 -9.71
C TYR A 274 -3.19 2.43 -9.28
N SER A 275 -3.97 1.97 -10.27
CA SER A 275 -5.13 1.11 -10.08
C SER A 275 -5.34 0.22 -11.30
N SER A 276 -6.49 -0.44 -11.43
CA SER A 276 -6.86 -1.23 -12.59
C SER A 276 -8.36 -1.21 -12.86
N GLY A 277 -8.73 -0.98 -14.12
CA GLY A 277 -10.11 -0.99 -14.58
C GLY A 277 -10.95 0.19 -14.10
N ASN A 278 -10.34 1.32 -13.82
CA ASN A 278 -10.99 2.57 -13.48
C ASN A 278 -10.26 3.77 -14.12
N GLN A 279 -10.68 5.00 -13.83
CA GLN A 279 -10.08 6.21 -14.40
C GLN A 279 -8.59 6.40 -14.08
N TYR A 280 -8.07 5.75 -13.04
CA TYR A 280 -6.67 5.79 -12.64
C TYR A 280 -5.91 4.52 -13.06
N ASP A 281 -6.41 3.78 -14.01
CA ASP A 281 -5.70 2.66 -14.63
C ASP A 281 -4.54 3.17 -15.51
N ARG A 282 -3.56 3.81 -14.88
CA ARG A 282 -2.37 4.37 -15.51
C ARG A 282 -1.30 4.66 -14.46
N LEU A 283 -0.13 5.10 -14.95
CA LEU A 283 0.97 5.52 -14.10
C LEU A 283 0.69 6.92 -13.50
N TYR A 284 0.92 7.05 -12.21
CA TYR A 284 1.00 8.33 -11.48
C TYR A 284 2.36 8.46 -10.80
N GLN A 285 2.83 9.71 -10.63
CA GLN A 285 4.23 9.90 -10.31
C GLN A 285 4.60 9.84 -8.86
N ALA A 286 4.05 10.69 -8.01
CA ALA A 286 4.42 10.70 -6.60
C ALA A 286 4.12 9.34 -5.98
N GLU A 287 2.91 8.86 -6.21
CA GLU A 287 2.43 7.58 -5.71
C GLU A 287 3.18 6.38 -6.32
N GLY A 288 3.58 6.49 -7.59
CA GLY A 288 4.42 5.48 -8.24
C GLY A 288 5.81 5.41 -7.63
N CYS A 289 6.45 6.56 -7.33
CA CYS A 289 7.72 6.61 -6.61
C CYS A 289 7.59 6.01 -5.21
N ASP A 290 6.50 6.30 -4.49
CA ASP A 290 6.25 5.75 -3.16
C ASP A 290 6.10 4.22 -3.19
N ALA A 291 5.41 3.71 -4.20
CA ALA A 291 5.28 2.27 -4.40
C ALA A 291 6.63 1.60 -4.68
N LEU A 292 7.49 2.25 -5.48
CA LEU A 292 8.83 1.74 -5.75
C LEU A 292 9.73 1.80 -4.52
N HIS A 293 9.64 2.86 -3.70
CA HIS A 293 10.33 2.91 -2.41
C HIS A 293 9.88 1.78 -1.49
N ALA A 294 8.57 1.53 -1.37
CA ALA A 294 8.05 0.43 -0.56
C ALA A 294 8.61 -0.92 -1.04
N LEU A 295 8.54 -1.22 -2.34
CA LEU A 295 9.07 -2.45 -2.91
C LEU A 295 10.58 -2.59 -2.68
N LEU A 296 11.35 -1.51 -2.80
CA LEU A 296 12.80 -1.48 -2.55
C LEU A 296 13.10 -1.83 -1.08
N TRP A 297 12.37 -1.26 -0.12
CA TRP A 297 12.52 -1.58 1.30
C TRP A 297 12.15 -3.02 1.65
N TRP A 298 11.30 -3.65 0.83
CA TRP A 298 10.97 -5.08 0.96
C TRP A 298 11.90 -5.98 0.14
N GLY A 299 12.98 -5.44 -0.45
CA GLY A 299 13.98 -6.22 -1.19
C GLY A 299 13.48 -6.73 -2.54
N ARG A 300 12.60 -5.96 -3.20
CA ARG A 300 12.10 -6.31 -4.53
C ARG A 300 12.93 -5.63 -5.61
N GLU A 301 13.03 -6.28 -6.76
CA GLU A 301 13.64 -5.69 -7.94
C GLU A 301 12.74 -4.56 -8.48
N VAL A 302 13.26 -3.33 -8.55
CA VAL A 302 12.49 -2.15 -8.99
C VAL A 302 13.14 -1.38 -10.14
N ARG A 303 14.36 -1.71 -10.56
CA ARG A 303 15.07 -0.97 -11.62
C ARG A 303 14.29 -0.87 -12.94
N PRO A 304 13.65 -1.92 -13.47
CA PRO A 304 12.85 -1.82 -14.69
C PRO A 304 11.64 -0.88 -14.53
N LEU A 305 11.03 -0.89 -13.34
CA LEU A 305 9.89 -0.02 -13.00
C LEU A 305 10.34 1.43 -12.85
N ALA A 306 11.53 1.67 -12.29
CA ALA A 306 12.10 3.00 -12.09
C ALA A 306 12.34 3.70 -13.44
N ILE A 307 12.77 2.98 -14.49
CA ILE A 307 12.94 3.54 -15.83
C ILE A 307 11.62 4.14 -16.34
N SER A 308 10.53 3.38 -16.28
CA SER A 308 9.20 3.87 -16.66
C SER A 308 8.76 5.08 -15.84
N GLN A 309 9.08 5.09 -14.54
CA GLN A 309 8.74 6.18 -13.64
C GLN A 309 9.51 7.46 -13.97
N LEU A 310 10.79 7.35 -14.33
CA LEU A 310 11.60 8.48 -14.77
C LEU A 310 11.13 9.09 -16.09
N ASP A 311 10.68 8.26 -17.02
CA ASP A 311 10.22 8.70 -18.33
C ASP A 311 8.85 9.40 -18.30
N PHE A 312 8.05 9.17 -17.27
CA PHE A 312 6.73 9.78 -17.17
C PHE A 312 6.79 11.20 -16.60
N THR A 313 6.01 12.14 -17.14
CA THR A 313 5.83 13.51 -16.61
C THR A 313 4.37 13.94 -16.73
N ARG A 314 3.78 14.39 -15.62
CA ARG A 314 2.44 14.97 -15.59
C ARG A 314 2.55 16.47 -15.80
N LYS A 315 1.84 16.98 -16.80
CA LYS A 315 1.79 18.43 -17.10
C LYS A 315 1.21 19.23 -15.92
N GLY A 316 1.87 20.33 -15.56
CA GLY A 316 1.45 21.25 -14.51
C GLY A 316 1.93 20.89 -13.09
N LEU A 317 2.72 19.80 -12.98
CA LEU A 317 3.35 19.34 -11.73
C LEU A 317 4.79 18.89 -11.95
N GLU A 318 5.48 19.50 -12.91
CA GLU A 318 6.82 19.11 -13.35
C GLU A 318 7.85 19.22 -12.23
N PHE A 319 7.77 20.30 -11.43
CA PHE A 319 8.73 20.52 -10.33
C PHE A 319 8.51 19.59 -9.16
N HIS A 320 7.24 19.35 -8.82
CA HIS A 320 6.89 18.36 -7.81
C HIS A 320 7.45 16.96 -8.16
N GLN A 321 7.31 16.58 -9.41
CA GLN A 321 7.74 15.28 -9.90
C GLN A 321 9.25 15.14 -10.01
N ALA A 322 9.95 16.17 -10.43
CA ALA A 322 11.42 16.16 -10.54
C ALA A 322 12.08 15.78 -9.21
N GLY A 323 11.58 16.34 -8.09
CA GLY A 323 12.05 15.97 -6.76
C GLY A 323 11.81 14.50 -6.42
N HIS A 324 10.63 13.94 -6.74
CA HIS A 324 10.33 12.53 -6.49
C HIS A 324 11.21 11.58 -7.29
N LYS A 325 11.44 11.87 -8.57
CA LYS A 325 12.28 11.07 -9.45
C LYS A 325 13.73 11.05 -8.97
N LEU A 326 14.28 12.22 -8.64
CA LEU A 326 15.66 12.34 -8.22
C LEU A 326 15.91 11.64 -6.87
N GLN A 327 14.97 11.74 -5.93
CA GLN A 327 15.07 11.02 -4.66
C GLN A 327 14.95 9.50 -4.84
N LEU A 328 14.13 9.02 -5.80
CA LEU A 328 14.09 7.60 -6.13
C LEU A 328 15.47 7.09 -6.60
N MET A 329 16.20 7.86 -7.40
CA MET A 329 17.56 7.50 -7.83
C MET A 329 18.54 7.43 -6.66
N ALA A 330 18.46 8.38 -5.72
CA ALA A 330 19.29 8.34 -4.51
C ALA A 330 19.03 7.08 -3.67
N HIS A 331 17.77 6.77 -3.39
CA HIS A 331 17.40 5.59 -2.62
C HIS A 331 17.76 4.28 -3.36
N LEU A 332 17.55 4.20 -4.68
CA LEU A 332 17.99 3.04 -5.45
C LEU A 332 19.47 2.76 -5.24
N ARG A 333 20.32 3.77 -5.37
CA ARG A 333 21.77 3.62 -5.13
C ARG A 333 22.07 3.16 -3.70
N ASP A 334 21.42 3.77 -2.70
CA ASP A 334 21.69 3.45 -1.30
C ASP A 334 21.37 2.01 -0.92
N TYR A 335 20.31 1.44 -1.49
CA TYR A 335 19.87 0.09 -1.18
C TYR A 335 20.47 -0.98 -2.10
N THR A 336 20.72 -0.66 -3.38
CA THR A 336 21.26 -1.64 -4.36
C THR A 336 22.76 -1.57 -4.54
N ARG A 337 23.37 -0.39 -4.27
CA ARG A 337 24.77 -0.07 -4.58
C ARG A 337 25.15 -0.25 -6.06
N ASP A 338 24.15 -0.16 -6.93
CA ASP A 338 24.33 -0.27 -8.38
C ASP A 338 24.69 1.07 -9.00
N ASP A 339 25.95 1.46 -8.85
CA ASP A 339 26.49 2.70 -9.42
C ASP A 339 26.43 2.69 -10.96
N ALA A 340 26.49 1.50 -11.60
CA ALA A 340 26.40 1.39 -13.06
C ALA A 340 24.99 1.79 -13.52
N PHE A 341 23.94 1.28 -12.87
CA PHE A 341 22.57 1.66 -13.19
C PHE A 341 22.35 3.18 -13.04
N ILE A 342 22.88 3.81 -11.99
CA ILE A 342 22.75 5.26 -11.82
C ILE A 342 23.45 6.03 -12.94
N ARG A 343 24.65 5.57 -13.38
CA ARG A 343 25.35 6.17 -14.53
C ARG A 343 24.58 6.01 -15.84
N ASP A 344 24.00 4.84 -16.09
CA ASP A 344 23.18 4.56 -17.28
C ASP A 344 21.92 5.44 -17.32
N MET A 345 21.38 5.78 -16.16
CA MET A 345 20.22 6.69 -16.03
C MET A 345 20.60 8.18 -16.11
N ARG A 346 21.88 8.54 -16.32
CA ARG A 346 22.36 9.93 -16.36
C ARG A 346 21.52 10.86 -17.26
N PRO A 347 21.17 10.53 -18.52
CA PRO A 347 20.36 11.42 -19.35
C PRO A 347 19.00 11.76 -18.74
N ARG A 348 18.41 10.83 -17.96
CA ARG A 348 17.12 11.00 -17.31
C ARG A 348 17.22 11.87 -16.06
N TRP A 349 18.11 11.51 -15.12
CA TRP A 349 18.21 12.27 -13.88
C TRP A 349 18.86 13.66 -14.08
N GLU A 350 19.78 13.83 -15.01
CA GLU A 350 20.33 15.15 -15.35
C GLU A 350 19.25 16.10 -15.89
N LYS A 351 18.28 15.61 -16.66
CA LYS A 351 17.12 16.38 -17.09
C LYS A 351 16.39 16.99 -15.89
N GLU A 352 16.13 16.16 -14.86
CA GLU A 352 15.44 16.61 -13.65
C GLU A 352 16.33 17.59 -12.83
N VAL A 353 17.61 17.31 -12.69
CA VAL A 353 18.57 18.24 -12.05
C VAL A 353 18.58 19.60 -12.76
N ARG A 354 18.68 19.61 -14.10
CA ARG A 354 18.65 20.87 -14.89
C ARG A 354 17.30 21.59 -14.72
N LEU A 355 16.19 20.87 -14.72
CA LEU A 355 14.87 21.46 -14.46
C LEU A 355 14.83 22.14 -13.09
N ILE A 356 15.26 21.46 -12.03
CA ILE A 356 15.28 22.01 -10.67
C ILE A 356 16.18 23.24 -10.57
N ILE A 357 17.37 23.24 -11.18
CA ILE A 357 18.33 24.32 -11.04
C ILE A 357 17.92 25.55 -11.87
N ASN A 358 17.56 25.34 -13.15
CA ASN A 358 17.41 26.43 -14.13
C ASN A 358 16.04 27.11 -14.04
N SER A 359 15.04 26.50 -13.43
CA SER A 359 13.68 27.09 -13.35
C SER A 359 13.51 28.11 -12.21
N ARG A 360 14.46 28.22 -11.28
CA ARG A 360 14.39 29.13 -10.12
C ARG A 360 14.94 30.50 -10.42
N THR A 361 14.32 31.20 -11.35
CA THR A 361 14.82 32.50 -11.89
C THR A 361 14.15 33.72 -11.27
N ASN A 362 13.13 33.56 -10.42
CA ASN A 362 12.45 34.66 -9.76
C ASN A 362 13.30 35.25 -8.61
N ALA A 363 12.92 36.42 -8.11
CA ALA A 363 13.66 37.14 -7.07
C ALA A 363 13.79 36.36 -5.75
N GLU A 364 12.79 35.54 -5.42
CA GLU A 364 12.78 34.67 -4.25
C GLU A 364 13.67 33.43 -4.42
N GLY A 365 14.07 33.09 -5.65
CA GLY A 365 14.81 31.87 -5.97
C GLY A 365 14.03 30.58 -5.76
N LEU A 366 12.71 30.65 -5.88
CA LEU A 366 11.78 29.54 -5.86
C LEU A 366 11.41 29.10 -7.29
N PHE A 367 10.71 27.97 -7.41
CA PHE A 367 10.10 27.59 -8.69
C PHE A 367 9.05 28.62 -9.14
N PRO A 368 8.82 28.73 -10.45
CA PRO A 368 7.63 29.42 -10.95
C PRO A 368 6.36 28.79 -10.35
N ARG A 369 5.25 29.51 -10.48
CA ARG A 369 3.95 28.99 -10.06
C ARG A 369 3.62 27.72 -10.85
N GLU A 370 3.21 26.68 -10.14
CA GLU A 370 2.63 25.45 -10.69
C GLU A 370 1.28 25.14 -10.02
N GLN A 371 0.55 24.15 -10.50
CA GLN A 371 -0.72 23.77 -9.89
C GLN A 371 -0.52 23.43 -8.42
N TYR A 372 -1.48 23.83 -7.57
CA TYR A 372 -1.48 23.49 -6.14
C TYR A 372 -1.35 21.99 -5.92
N CYS A 373 -2.11 21.19 -6.66
CA CYS A 373 -2.04 19.73 -6.77
C CYS A 373 -2.78 19.26 -8.03
N GLY A 374 -2.86 17.94 -8.25
CA GLY A 374 -3.50 17.35 -9.43
C GLY A 374 -4.96 17.74 -9.66
N ASP A 375 -5.70 18.02 -8.59
CA ASP A 375 -7.13 18.34 -8.63
C ASP A 375 -7.45 19.81 -8.37
N ILE A 376 -6.43 20.61 -8.04
CA ILE A 376 -6.56 22.05 -7.82
C ILE A 376 -5.60 22.74 -8.79
N PRO A 377 -6.12 23.23 -9.93
CA PRO A 377 -5.29 23.78 -11.00
C PRO A 377 -4.80 25.21 -10.70
N THR A 378 -5.16 25.80 -9.57
CA THR A 378 -4.73 27.15 -9.17
C THR A 378 -3.20 27.22 -9.11
N PRO A 379 -2.56 28.13 -9.86
CA PRO A 379 -1.11 28.27 -9.85
C PRO A 379 -0.62 28.94 -8.56
N VAL A 380 0.31 28.29 -7.85
CA VAL A 380 0.89 28.78 -6.59
C VAL A 380 2.39 28.61 -6.55
N TYR A 381 3.08 29.36 -5.71
CA TYR A 381 4.45 29.04 -5.31
C TYR A 381 4.41 27.89 -4.30
N SER A 382 4.54 26.66 -4.80
CA SER A 382 4.27 25.43 -4.03
C SER A 382 5.41 25.12 -3.06
N LEU A 383 5.10 25.11 -1.74
CA LEU A 383 6.09 24.72 -0.71
C LEU A 383 6.49 23.26 -0.87
N ASN A 384 5.54 22.35 -1.10
CA ASN A 384 5.84 20.92 -1.20
C ASN A 384 6.77 20.61 -2.39
N SER A 385 6.60 21.26 -3.53
CA SER A 385 7.46 21.07 -4.70
C SER A 385 8.88 21.61 -4.46
N ASN A 386 8.98 22.82 -3.91
CA ASN A 386 10.28 23.42 -3.58
C ASN A 386 11.02 22.60 -2.51
N ALA A 387 10.34 22.21 -1.43
CA ALA A 387 10.92 21.41 -0.36
C ALA A 387 11.35 20.01 -0.81
N LYS A 388 10.50 19.35 -1.62
CA LYS A 388 10.82 18.02 -2.17
C LYS A 388 12.02 18.06 -3.11
N ALA A 389 12.09 19.06 -3.99
CA ALA A 389 13.21 19.22 -4.90
C ALA A 389 14.51 19.58 -4.17
N TRP A 390 14.44 20.42 -3.13
CA TRP A 390 15.58 20.67 -2.26
C TRP A 390 16.10 19.38 -1.63
N ARG A 391 15.22 18.61 -0.98
CA ARG A 391 15.59 17.34 -0.34
C ARG A 391 16.24 16.39 -1.33
N ALA A 392 15.64 16.27 -2.52
CA ALA A 392 16.14 15.39 -3.57
C ALA A 392 17.52 15.81 -4.11
N LEU A 393 17.78 17.12 -4.29
CA LEU A 393 19.09 17.60 -4.68
C LEU A 393 20.17 17.29 -3.62
N ARG A 394 19.83 17.46 -2.33
CA ARG A 394 20.73 17.16 -1.22
C ARG A 394 21.09 15.68 -1.19
N ASP A 395 20.08 14.80 -1.17
CA ASP A 395 20.26 13.36 -1.11
C ASP A 395 21.00 12.84 -2.35
N PHE A 396 20.73 13.41 -3.53
CA PHE A 396 21.41 13.03 -4.76
C PHE A 396 22.85 13.54 -4.84
N ALA A 397 23.16 14.71 -4.26
CA ALA A 397 24.54 15.17 -4.09
C ALA A 397 25.35 14.17 -3.26
N ALA A 398 24.79 13.66 -2.14
CA ALA A 398 25.43 12.63 -1.34
C ALA A 398 25.61 11.31 -2.11
N THR A 399 24.65 10.96 -2.97
CA THR A 399 24.74 9.81 -3.89
C THR A 399 25.94 9.96 -4.84
N LEU A 400 26.08 11.10 -5.53
CA LEU A 400 27.18 11.37 -6.46
C LEU A 400 28.53 11.38 -5.75
N GLU A 401 28.61 11.95 -4.55
CA GLU A 401 29.82 11.90 -3.73
C GLU A 401 30.25 10.46 -3.43
N ALA A 402 29.28 9.63 -3.03
CA ALA A 402 29.51 8.22 -2.74
C ALA A 402 29.89 7.38 -3.98
N MET A 403 29.54 7.85 -5.19
CA MET A 403 29.97 7.29 -6.49
C MET A 403 31.32 7.82 -6.97
N GLY A 404 31.93 8.77 -6.23
CA GLY A 404 33.22 9.40 -6.59
C GLY A 404 33.11 10.60 -7.53
N GLU A 405 31.91 11.06 -7.86
CA GLU A 405 31.66 12.24 -8.73
C GLU A 405 31.71 13.55 -7.92
N ARG A 406 32.85 13.82 -7.30
CA ARG A 406 33.01 14.85 -6.25
C ARG A 406 32.70 16.27 -6.71
N GLU A 407 33.09 16.66 -7.92
CA GLU A 407 32.86 18.01 -8.44
C GLU A 407 31.39 18.32 -8.58
N GLU A 408 30.62 17.42 -9.22
CA GLU A 408 29.19 17.56 -9.39
C GLU A 408 28.44 17.45 -8.06
N ALA A 409 28.85 16.54 -7.17
CA ALA A 409 28.33 16.43 -5.82
C ALA A 409 28.46 17.75 -5.05
N GLN A 410 29.62 18.35 -5.02
CA GLN A 410 29.89 19.64 -4.36
C GLN A 410 29.07 20.79 -4.96
N ARG A 411 28.93 20.80 -6.28
CA ARG A 411 28.10 21.77 -6.99
C ARG A 411 26.62 21.65 -6.55
N LEU A 412 26.07 20.45 -6.57
CA LEU A 412 24.67 20.20 -6.16
C LEU A 412 24.45 20.49 -4.68
N ALA A 413 25.35 20.09 -3.79
CA ALA A 413 25.27 20.38 -2.37
C ALA A 413 25.22 21.89 -2.09
N THR A 414 26.07 22.67 -2.79
CA THR A 414 26.09 24.14 -2.69
C THR A 414 24.75 24.74 -3.16
N VAL A 415 24.21 24.25 -4.27
CA VAL A 415 22.90 24.68 -4.78
C VAL A 415 21.78 24.33 -3.80
N ALA A 416 21.79 23.13 -3.24
CA ALA A 416 20.80 22.68 -2.27
C ALA A 416 20.83 23.52 -0.99
N ALA A 417 22.02 23.84 -0.46
CA ALA A 417 22.17 24.69 0.72
C ALA A 417 21.58 26.11 0.52
N LYS A 418 21.90 26.76 -0.62
CA LYS A 418 21.30 28.03 -0.98
C LYS A 418 19.80 27.96 -1.19
N PHE A 419 19.31 26.88 -1.78
CA PHE A 419 17.89 26.66 -2.01
C PHE A 419 17.14 26.51 -0.69
N LYS A 420 17.67 25.73 0.27
CA LYS A 420 17.11 25.59 1.63
C LYS A 420 16.85 26.96 2.26
N GLN A 421 17.84 27.84 2.22
CA GLN A 421 17.71 29.18 2.81
C GLN A 421 16.60 30.00 2.14
N ARG A 422 16.49 29.95 0.81
CA ARG A 422 15.42 30.65 0.08
C ARG A 422 14.04 30.14 0.46
N ILE A 423 13.86 28.82 0.55
CA ILE A 423 12.60 28.22 1.00
C ILE A 423 12.24 28.66 2.42
N LEU A 424 13.21 28.62 3.36
CA LEU A 424 12.98 29.00 4.75
C LEU A 424 12.60 30.49 4.91
N VAL A 425 13.20 31.38 4.10
CA VAL A 425 12.82 32.80 4.04
C VAL A 425 11.38 32.96 3.56
N ALA A 426 10.99 32.23 2.50
CA ALA A 426 9.63 32.27 1.97
C ALA A 426 8.60 31.71 2.97
N VAL A 427 8.92 30.63 3.66
CA VAL A 427 8.08 30.06 4.73
C VAL A 427 7.91 31.09 5.86
N ALA A 428 8.99 31.71 6.32
CA ALA A 428 8.92 32.72 7.39
C ALA A 428 8.04 33.91 7.01
N LYS A 429 8.12 34.41 5.77
CA LYS A 429 7.28 35.48 5.25
C LYS A 429 5.80 35.09 5.13
N SER A 430 5.52 33.81 4.94
CA SER A 430 4.16 33.29 4.75
C SER A 430 3.52 32.78 6.05
N THR A 431 4.25 32.71 7.16
CA THR A 431 3.77 32.23 8.45
C THR A 431 2.72 33.20 9.02
N ARG A 432 1.66 32.67 9.63
CA ARG A 432 0.58 33.39 10.30
C ARG A 432 0.72 33.26 11.82
N PRO A 433 1.18 34.32 12.53
CA PRO A 433 1.39 34.27 13.98
C PRO A 433 0.11 33.94 14.77
N ALA A 434 -1.06 34.35 14.27
CA ALA A 434 -2.36 34.13 14.91
C ALA A 434 -2.79 32.65 14.93
N MET A 435 -2.16 31.78 14.11
CA MET A 435 -2.50 30.36 14.05
C MET A 435 -1.20 29.54 14.08
N PRO A 436 -0.63 29.34 15.27
CA PRO A 436 0.58 28.53 15.43
C PRO A 436 0.40 27.10 14.90
N GLY A 437 1.43 26.57 14.30
CA GLY A 437 1.42 25.23 13.68
C GLY A 437 0.88 25.18 12.25
N PHE A 438 0.18 26.17 11.77
CA PHE A 438 -0.18 26.25 10.36
C PHE A 438 1.06 26.53 9.49
N VAL A 439 1.23 25.72 8.45
CA VAL A 439 2.28 25.88 7.44
C VAL A 439 1.60 26.02 6.07
N PRO A 440 1.71 27.18 5.39
CA PRO A 440 1.11 27.38 4.09
C PRO A 440 1.77 26.50 3.03
N ILE A 441 0.98 25.89 2.16
CA ILE A 441 1.44 25.21 0.96
C ILE A 441 1.64 26.22 -0.19
N ALA A 442 0.71 27.16 -0.33
CA ALA A 442 0.88 28.32 -1.20
C ALA A 442 1.68 29.41 -0.48
N LEU A 443 2.95 29.57 -0.88
CA LEU A 443 3.85 30.59 -0.33
C LEU A 443 3.45 32.00 -0.79
N SER A 444 4.10 33.02 -0.26
CA SER A 444 3.86 34.44 -0.53
C SER A 444 2.55 35.04 0.05
N GLY A 445 2.05 34.42 1.13
CA GLY A 445 0.89 34.91 1.86
C GLY A 445 -0.46 34.66 1.19
N GLU A 446 -0.50 33.72 0.26
CA GLU A 446 -1.71 33.43 -0.53
C GLU A 446 -2.66 32.44 0.14
N GLU A 447 -2.27 31.83 1.27
CA GLU A 447 -3.06 30.82 1.95
C GLU A 447 -3.31 31.19 3.41
N GLU A 448 -4.58 31.16 3.79
CA GLU A 448 -5.02 31.44 5.16
C GLU A 448 -5.19 30.13 5.97
N PRO A 449 -4.96 30.19 7.29
CA PRO A 449 -5.15 29.04 8.16
C PRO A 449 -6.58 28.50 8.18
N TYR A 450 -6.73 27.20 8.31
CA TYR A 450 -8.01 26.51 8.41
C TYR A 450 -8.41 26.28 9.86
N GLU A 451 -9.49 26.91 10.31
CA GLU A 451 -10.06 26.69 11.66
C GLU A 451 -10.51 25.22 11.83
N THR A 452 -11.06 24.65 10.78
CA THR A 452 -11.32 23.22 10.64
C THR A 452 -10.82 22.80 9.27
N ILE A 453 -9.81 21.92 9.23
CA ILE A 453 -9.13 21.48 8.00
C ILE A 453 -10.15 20.91 7.00
N THR A 454 -11.03 20.02 7.46
CA THR A 454 -12.06 19.40 6.61
C THR A 454 -13.33 20.26 6.43
N GLY A 455 -13.33 21.51 6.88
CA GLY A 455 -14.45 22.44 6.71
C GLY A 455 -14.65 22.90 5.26
N THR A 456 -13.56 22.92 4.48
CA THR A 456 -13.55 23.33 3.07
C THR A 456 -12.86 22.31 2.19
N LYS A 457 -13.11 22.41 0.86
CA LYS A 457 -12.38 21.62 -0.14
C LYS A 457 -10.88 21.94 -0.08
N MET A 458 -10.52 23.22 -0.06
CA MET A 458 -9.12 23.65 -0.02
C MET A 458 -8.40 23.17 1.23
N GLY A 459 -9.01 23.24 2.41
CA GLY A 459 -8.43 22.72 3.64
C GLY A 459 -8.16 21.22 3.58
N SER A 460 -9.03 20.44 2.93
CA SER A 460 -8.79 19.01 2.71
C SER A 460 -7.59 18.76 1.79
N TYR A 461 -7.45 19.50 0.70
CA TYR A 461 -6.28 19.39 -0.17
C TYR A 461 -5.00 19.92 0.49
N TRP A 462 -5.12 20.99 1.30
CA TRP A 462 -4.00 21.43 2.13
C TRP A 462 -3.52 20.29 3.05
N ASN A 463 -4.44 19.56 3.68
CA ASN A 463 -4.11 18.43 4.53
C ASN A 463 -3.29 17.36 3.79
N LEU A 464 -3.69 17.04 2.56
CA LEU A 464 -2.95 16.08 1.72
C LEU A 464 -1.55 16.62 1.39
N MET A 465 -1.43 17.89 1.00
CA MET A 465 -0.16 18.50 0.59
C MET A 465 0.78 18.79 1.78
N ALA A 466 0.27 19.14 2.96
CA ALA A 466 1.06 19.34 4.16
C ALA A 466 1.84 18.07 4.57
N ASN A 467 1.27 16.90 4.33
CA ASN A 467 1.96 15.63 4.55
C ASN A 467 3.21 15.49 3.66
N TYR A 468 3.18 15.92 2.42
CA TYR A 468 4.36 15.87 1.54
C TYR A 468 5.50 16.77 2.05
N VAL A 469 5.19 17.91 2.68
CA VAL A 469 6.19 18.79 3.29
C VAL A 469 6.87 18.14 4.48
N LEU A 470 6.12 17.46 5.36
CA LEU A 470 6.66 16.72 6.52
C LEU A 470 7.79 15.77 6.13
N GLY A 471 7.62 15.01 5.05
CA GLY A 471 8.62 14.05 4.58
C GLY A 471 9.92 14.65 4.08
N THR A 472 10.02 15.98 3.94
CA THR A 472 11.22 16.62 3.42
C THR A 472 12.22 17.03 4.51
N GLY A 473 11.79 17.21 5.77
CA GLY A 473 12.59 17.74 6.86
C GLY A 473 12.91 19.24 6.77
N ILE A 474 12.32 19.98 5.80
CA ILE A 474 12.61 21.40 5.57
C ILE A 474 12.20 22.29 6.74
N LEU A 475 11.17 21.90 7.48
CA LEU A 475 10.58 22.73 8.53
C LEU A 475 11.43 22.80 9.80
N GLY A 476 12.24 21.77 10.06
CA GLY A 476 12.96 21.59 11.32
C GLY A 476 12.02 21.18 12.47
N GLU A 477 12.60 20.83 13.59
CA GLU A 477 11.90 20.13 14.69
C GLU A 477 10.69 20.90 15.25
N GLN A 478 10.83 22.19 15.53
CA GLN A 478 9.78 22.99 16.16
C GLN A 478 8.56 23.18 15.25
N ARG A 479 8.78 23.53 13.97
CA ARG A 479 7.67 23.71 13.03
C ARG A 479 6.99 22.39 12.67
N GLU A 480 7.76 21.31 12.56
CA GLU A 480 7.19 19.97 12.37
C GLU A 480 6.27 19.59 13.53
N ARG A 481 6.72 19.79 14.77
CA ARG A 481 5.86 19.56 15.96
C ARG A 481 4.57 20.38 15.87
N GLY A 482 4.69 21.66 15.61
CA GLY A 482 3.53 22.55 15.46
C GLY A 482 2.57 22.07 14.35
N LEU A 483 3.08 21.61 13.20
CA LEU A 483 2.27 21.08 12.12
C LEU A 483 1.58 19.77 12.50
N LEU A 484 2.29 18.85 13.16
CA LEU A 484 1.70 17.59 13.67
C LEU A 484 0.55 17.86 14.64
N ASP A 485 0.73 18.82 15.56
CA ASP A 485 -0.31 19.22 16.52
C ASP A 485 -1.50 19.90 15.82
N TYR A 486 -1.23 20.74 14.82
CA TYR A 486 -2.28 21.39 14.01
C TYR A 486 -3.14 20.36 13.26
N LEU A 487 -2.51 19.36 12.64
CA LEU A 487 -3.22 18.26 11.97
C LEU A 487 -4.13 17.51 12.94
N GLN A 488 -3.64 17.20 14.12
CA GLN A 488 -4.36 16.44 15.15
C GLN A 488 -5.54 17.21 15.74
N GLN A 489 -5.37 18.52 15.98
CA GLN A 489 -6.32 19.34 16.72
C GLN A 489 -7.34 20.06 15.86
N ARG A 490 -7.14 20.10 14.51
CA ARG A 490 -7.97 20.86 13.58
C ARG A 490 -8.74 20.00 12.58
N GLY A 491 -8.94 18.69 12.88
CA GLY A 491 -9.74 17.78 12.07
C GLY A 491 -9.02 17.21 10.86
N GLY A 492 -7.68 17.21 10.87
CA GLY A 492 -6.85 16.63 9.81
C GLY A 492 -6.74 15.10 9.88
N LEU A 493 -7.06 14.50 11.02
CA LEU A 493 -6.87 13.08 11.27
C LEU A 493 -8.15 12.39 11.76
N VAL A 494 -8.22 11.09 11.50
CA VAL A 494 -9.20 10.16 12.06
C VAL A 494 -8.56 8.77 12.18
N MET A 495 -8.51 8.22 13.40
CA MET A 495 -7.78 6.97 13.68
C MET A 495 -6.34 7.00 13.15
N GLY A 496 -5.67 8.16 13.28
CA GLY A 496 -4.32 8.41 12.75
C GLY A 496 -4.21 8.50 11.23
N MET A 497 -5.29 8.30 10.48
CA MET A 497 -5.31 8.43 9.03
C MET A 497 -5.63 9.86 8.60
N THR A 498 -5.07 10.30 7.48
CA THR A 498 -5.39 11.60 6.88
C THR A 498 -6.87 11.67 6.55
N ARG A 499 -7.53 12.71 7.06
CA ARG A 499 -8.96 12.94 6.87
C ARG A 499 -9.18 14.01 5.82
N SER A 500 -10.17 13.81 4.97
CA SER A 500 -10.61 14.81 3.99
C SER A 500 -12.11 14.93 3.94
N ARG A 501 -12.57 16.08 3.45
CA ARG A 501 -13.91 16.22 2.93
C ARG A 501 -13.89 15.74 1.48
N PRO A 502 -14.73 14.81 1.09
CA PRO A 502 -14.73 14.31 -0.27
C PRO A 502 -14.91 15.41 -1.28
N ASN A 503 -14.26 15.29 -2.42
CA ASN A 503 -14.66 16.02 -3.60
C ASN A 503 -16.07 15.54 -3.99
N VAL A 504 -17.04 16.43 -4.02
CA VAL A 504 -18.45 16.13 -4.33
C VAL A 504 -18.66 15.31 -5.61
N THR A 505 -17.66 15.26 -6.49
CA THR A 505 -17.73 14.57 -7.78
C THR A 505 -17.54 13.05 -7.65
N PHE A 506 -16.85 12.55 -6.59
CA PHE A 506 -16.40 11.17 -6.52
C PHE A 506 -16.91 10.42 -5.29
N TRP A 507 -17.41 11.13 -4.29
CA TRP A 507 -17.70 10.59 -2.98
C TRP A 507 -19.16 10.76 -2.62
N THR A 508 -19.62 9.82 -1.93
CA THR A 508 -20.93 9.81 -1.32
C THR A 508 -20.74 9.95 0.18
N GLY A 509 -20.79 11.15 0.65
CA GLY A 509 -20.70 11.43 2.09
C GLY A 509 -19.77 12.57 2.44
N PRO A 510 -19.98 13.21 3.60
CA PRO A 510 -19.32 14.45 3.97
C PRO A 510 -17.88 14.27 4.48
N HIS A 511 -17.43 13.07 4.79
CA HIS A 511 -16.11 12.80 5.35
C HIS A 511 -15.54 11.47 4.87
N SER A 512 -14.23 11.46 4.59
CA SER A 512 -13.48 10.27 4.24
C SER A 512 -12.14 10.20 4.95
N ALA A 513 -11.59 8.99 5.08
CA ALA A 513 -10.21 8.73 5.40
C ALA A 513 -9.46 8.43 4.10
N ASN A 514 -8.32 9.10 3.90
CA ASN A 514 -7.44 8.92 2.75
C ASN A 514 -6.05 8.49 3.26
N PRO A 515 -5.89 7.25 3.73
CA PRO A 515 -4.71 6.82 4.47
C PRO A 515 -3.42 6.96 3.68
N LEU A 516 -3.44 6.71 2.37
CA LEU A 516 -2.26 6.77 1.52
C LEU A 516 -1.49 8.10 1.58
N TYR A 517 -2.16 9.21 1.86
CA TYR A 517 -1.53 10.51 2.01
C TYR A 517 -0.85 10.71 3.38
N GLY A 518 -1.06 9.81 4.33
CA GLY A 518 -0.46 9.82 5.67
C GLY A 518 0.97 9.27 5.76
N THR A 519 1.57 8.80 4.67
CA THR A 519 2.88 8.14 4.70
C THR A 519 3.95 9.01 5.36
N ARG A 520 4.05 10.28 4.99
CA ARG A 520 5.07 11.20 5.53
C ARG A 520 4.78 11.62 6.96
N TYR A 521 3.50 11.73 7.31
CA TYR A 521 3.08 11.93 8.70
C TYR A 521 3.63 10.82 9.58
N VAL A 522 3.39 9.55 9.23
CA VAL A 522 3.86 8.40 10.00
C VAL A 522 5.38 8.32 10.03
N LEU A 523 6.06 8.50 8.90
CA LEU A 523 7.53 8.50 8.85
C LEU A 523 8.13 9.63 9.71
N THR A 524 7.47 10.78 9.77
CA THR A 524 7.90 11.89 10.66
C THR A 524 7.74 11.52 12.12
N LEU A 525 6.63 10.89 12.52
CA LEU A 525 6.42 10.38 13.87
C LEU A 525 7.51 9.36 14.27
N LEU A 526 7.81 8.40 13.38
CA LEU A 526 8.83 7.38 13.61
C LEU A 526 10.24 7.96 13.73
N ARG A 527 10.59 8.92 12.86
CA ARG A 527 11.86 9.65 12.95
C ARG A 527 12.01 10.41 14.26
N ARG A 528 10.92 10.99 14.76
CA ARG A 528 10.82 11.73 16.03
C ARG A 528 10.70 10.83 17.26
N ASP A 529 10.69 9.51 17.07
CA ASP A 529 10.50 8.52 18.14
C ASP A 529 9.15 8.65 18.89
N GLU A 530 8.06 8.79 18.09
CA GLU A 530 6.68 8.82 18.57
C GLU A 530 5.93 7.53 18.13
N PRO A 531 6.34 6.34 18.60
CA PRO A 531 5.87 5.05 18.10
C PRO A 531 4.38 4.81 18.30
N ASP A 532 3.81 5.25 19.43
CA ASP A 532 2.41 4.97 19.75
C ASP A 532 1.45 5.70 18.81
N ARG A 533 1.77 6.95 18.44
CA ARG A 533 1.01 7.68 17.42
C ARG A 533 1.14 7.04 16.03
N ALA A 534 2.30 6.50 15.70
CA ALA A 534 2.48 5.76 14.46
C ALA A 534 1.65 4.46 14.44
N LEU A 535 1.55 3.77 15.59
CA LEU A 535 0.70 2.59 15.76
C LEU A 535 -0.80 2.93 15.65
N VAL A 536 -1.24 4.11 16.06
CA VAL A 536 -2.63 4.57 15.79
C VAL A 536 -2.90 4.58 14.29
N SER A 537 -2.01 5.17 13.49
CA SER A 537 -2.15 5.21 12.04
C SER A 537 -2.10 3.80 11.41
N PHE A 538 -1.20 2.95 11.89
CA PHE A 538 -1.04 1.59 11.41
C PHE A 538 -2.30 0.74 11.64
N TYR A 539 -2.81 0.69 12.86
CA TYR A 539 -4.01 -0.09 13.18
C TYR A 539 -5.29 0.56 12.66
N GLY A 540 -5.35 1.89 12.61
CA GLY A 540 -6.45 2.62 12.00
C GLY A 540 -6.60 2.25 10.51
N MET A 541 -5.49 2.23 9.77
CA MET A 541 -5.48 1.82 8.36
C MET A 541 -5.78 0.33 8.21
N LEU A 542 -5.17 -0.54 9.01
CA LEU A 542 -5.39 -1.98 8.94
C LEU A 542 -6.87 -2.35 9.13
N ALA A 543 -7.54 -1.68 10.06
CA ALA A 543 -8.93 -1.96 10.39
C ALA A 543 -9.94 -1.26 9.48
N GLN A 544 -9.65 -0.03 9.00
CA GLN A 544 -10.64 0.83 8.38
C GLN A 544 -10.25 1.33 6.98
N GLY A 545 -9.01 1.16 6.55
CA GLY A 545 -8.49 1.57 5.24
C GLY A 545 -8.51 0.47 4.18
N PHE A 546 -8.81 -0.77 4.56
CA PHE A 546 -8.86 -1.95 3.68
C PHE A 546 -10.22 -2.65 3.74
N THR A 547 -10.50 -3.45 2.71
CA THR A 547 -11.57 -4.46 2.78
C THR A 547 -11.17 -5.57 3.74
N ARG A 548 -12.16 -6.18 4.40
CA ARG A 548 -11.92 -7.32 5.30
C ARG A 548 -11.56 -8.56 4.48
N ASP A 549 -10.66 -9.39 5.00
CA ASP A 549 -10.27 -10.72 4.49
C ASP A 549 -9.66 -10.75 3.07
N THR A 550 -9.62 -9.59 2.38
CA THR A 550 -8.99 -9.43 1.06
C THR A 550 -8.00 -8.26 1.01
N PHE A 551 -7.95 -7.42 2.03
CA PHE A 551 -7.01 -6.31 2.21
C PHE A 551 -6.84 -5.41 0.98
N ILE A 552 -7.93 -5.13 0.26
CA ILE A 552 -7.89 -4.25 -0.90
C ILE A 552 -7.98 -2.80 -0.43
N ALA A 553 -6.98 -1.99 -0.82
CA ALA A 553 -6.95 -0.56 -0.58
C ALA A 553 -7.76 0.20 -1.63
N GLY A 554 -8.37 1.30 -1.22
CA GLY A 554 -8.80 2.38 -2.11
C GLY A 554 -7.91 3.62 -1.94
N GLU A 555 -8.14 4.64 -2.74
CA GLU A 555 -7.54 5.97 -2.51
C GLU A 555 -8.06 6.58 -1.20
N GLY A 556 -9.32 6.30 -0.88
CA GLY A 556 -9.94 6.68 0.38
C GLY A 556 -11.29 5.99 0.55
N GLY A 557 -11.78 5.99 1.79
CA GLY A 557 -13.06 5.39 2.17
C GLY A 557 -13.95 6.36 2.93
N SER A 558 -15.27 6.31 2.64
CA SER A 558 -16.26 7.06 3.40
C SER A 558 -16.24 6.68 4.88
N LEU A 559 -16.35 7.67 5.75
CA LEU A 559 -16.58 7.47 7.19
C LEU A 559 -18.07 7.31 7.51
N THR A 560 -18.94 7.64 6.56
CA THR A 560 -20.39 7.44 6.68
C THR A 560 -20.76 6.11 6.04
N PRO A 561 -21.43 5.20 6.76
CA PRO A 561 -21.97 3.99 6.17
C PRO A 561 -22.98 4.30 5.07
N LEU A 562 -23.01 3.48 4.01
CA LEU A 562 -24.08 3.50 3.03
C LEU A 562 -25.30 2.74 3.58
N ASP A 563 -25.04 1.61 4.22
CA ASP A 563 -25.99 0.77 4.93
C ASP A 563 -25.32 0.02 6.10
N ALA A 564 -26.05 -0.88 6.76
CA ALA A 564 -25.53 -1.70 7.85
C ALA A 564 -24.41 -2.67 7.41
N HIS A 565 -24.30 -2.95 6.12
CA HIS A 565 -23.37 -3.94 5.56
C HIS A 565 -22.08 -3.32 5.02
N GLY A 566 -22.05 -2.01 4.76
CA GLY A 566 -20.83 -1.43 4.18
C GLY A 566 -20.79 0.06 3.98
N ARG A 567 -19.56 0.48 3.64
CA ARG A 567 -19.18 1.85 3.25
C ARG A 567 -18.70 1.87 1.82
N LEU A 568 -18.77 3.05 1.22
CA LEU A 568 -18.18 3.33 -0.10
C LEU A 568 -16.69 3.59 0.01
N PHE A 569 -15.92 3.16 -1.00
CA PHE A 569 -14.55 3.60 -1.17
C PHE A 569 -14.22 3.86 -2.64
N TYR A 570 -13.17 4.64 -2.85
CA TYR A 570 -12.81 5.21 -4.13
C TYR A 570 -11.59 4.54 -4.72
N CYS A 571 -11.66 4.23 -6.01
CA CYS A 571 -10.58 3.67 -6.82
C CYS A 571 -9.86 2.43 -6.25
N PRO A 572 -10.55 1.41 -5.72
CA PRO A 572 -9.93 0.13 -5.45
C PRO A 572 -9.69 -0.67 -6.75
N PRO A 573 -8.64 -1.51 -6.79
CA PRO A 573 -7.52 -1.56 -5.89
C PRO A 573 -6.58 -0.37 -6.07
N ASN A 574 -5.74 -0.07 -5.08
CA ASN A 574 -4.89 1.11 -5.09
C ASN A 574 -3.44 0.82 -4.66
N THR A 575 -2.50 1.07 -5.57
CA THR A 575 -1.07 0.82 -5.33
C THR A 575 -0.48 1.72 -4.23
N ALA A 576 -0.90 3.00 -4.16
CA ALA A 576 -0.38 3.91 -3.14
C ALA A 576 -0.88 3.53 -1.74
N GLY A 577 -2.13 3.05 -1.62
CA GLY A 577 -2.64 2.50 -0.37
C GLY A 577 -1.85 1.26 0.08
N ASN A 578 -1.58 0.34 -0.84
CA ASN A 578 -0.76 -0.84 -0.54
C ASN A 578 0.63 -0.42 -0.05
N SER A 579 1.29 0.50 -0.77
CA SER A 579 2.65 0.94 -0.46
C SER A 579 2.73 1.69 0.86
N HIS A 580 1.71 2.44 1.24
CA HIS A 580 1.67 3.11 2.53
C HIS A 580 1.72 2.12 3.69
N PHE A 581 0.88 1.07 3.66
CA PHE A 581 0.89 0.05 4.71
C PHE A 581 2.22 -0.71 4.75
N LEU A 582 2.74 -1.13 3.60
CA LEU A 582 4.03 -1.81 3.49
C LEU A 582 5.17 -0.94 4.05
N THR A 583 5.14 0.36 3.79
CA THR A 583 6.09 1.34 4.34
C THR A 583 5.97 1.44 5.86
N MET A 584 4.74 1.53 6.38
CA MET A 584 4.52 1.57 7.84
C MET A 584 5.05 0.31 8.51
N LEU A 585 4.64 -0.87 8.07
CA LEU A 585 5.07 -2.13 8.68
C LEU A 585 6.60 -2.28 8.68
N ARG A 586 7.26 -1.95 7.54
CA ARG A 586 8.71 -1.97 7.47
C ARG A 586 9.34 -1.05 8.51
N HIS A 587 8.83 0.18 8.67
CA HIS A 587 9.42 1.16 9.57
C HIS A 587 9.01 0.98 11.05
N LEU A 588 7.96 0.23 11.35
CA LEU A 588 7.72 -0.25 12.71
C LEU A 588 8.83 -1.20 13.18
N LEU A 589 9.38 -1.99 12.24
CA LEU A 589 10.35 -3.05 12.51
C LEU A 589 11.80 -2.61 12.28
N VAL A 590 12.08 -1.95 11.16
CA VAL A 590 13.44 -1.56 10.74
C VAL A 590 13.40 -0.13 10.21
N GLN A 591 14.28 0.73 10.68
CA GLN A 591 14.40 2.11 10.26
C GLN A 591 15.87 2.44 10.01
N ASP A 592 16.16 3.05 8.89
CA ASP A 592 17.46 3.62 8.58
C ASP A 592 17.30 5.12 8.27
N TRP A 593 17.92 5.94 9.08
CA TRP A 593 17.78 7.39 9.05
C TRP A 593 19.10 8.09 8.77
N ASP A 594 19.00 9.21 8.09
CA ASP A 594 19.96 10.29 8.02
C ASP A 594 19.69 11.20 9.23
N ALA A 595 20.29 10.87 10.38
CA ALA A 595 19.95 11.53 11.64
C ALA A 595 20.69 12.86 11.81
N ASP A 596 21.87 13.02 11.19
CA ASP A 596 22.64 14.27 11.19
C ASP A 596 22.28 15.22 10.03
N ASP A 597 21.30 14.83 9.18
CA ASP A 597 20.73 15.62 8.07
C ASP A 597 21.78 16.00 6.98
N ASP A 598 22.80 15.13 6.75
CA ASP A 598 23.85 15.36 5.75
C ASP A 598 23.53 14.75 4.35
N GLY A 599 22.44 14.00 4.22
CA GLY A 599 22.01 13.32 3.00
C GLY A 599 22.43 11.85 2.92
N LYS A 600 23.08 11.32 3.95
CA LYS A 600 23.56 9.94 4.01
C LYS A 600 22.94 9.25 5.22
N PRO A 601 22.25 8.11 5.03
CA PRO A 601 21.82 7.31 6.18
C PRO A 601 23.02 6.95 7.09
N ASP A 602 22.85 7.17 8.39
CA ASP A 602 23.89 6.97 9.40
C ASP A 602 23.42 6.13 10.59
N THR A 603 22.12 6.05 10.83
CA THR A 603 21.52 5.41 11.99
C THR A 603 20.58 4.28 11.59
N LEU A 604 20.79 3.09 12.17
CA LEU A 604 19.91 1.93 12.06
C LEU A 604 19.14 1.74 13.37
N ARG A 605 17.80 1.70 13.32
CA ARG A 605 16.93 1.41 14.45
C ARG A 605 16.13 0.14 14.20
N LEU A 606 16.12 -0.78 15.15
CA LEU A 606 15.45 -2.08 15.07
C LEU A 606 14.39 -2.20 16.16
N ALA A 607 13.19 -2.63 15.79
CA ALA A 607 12.03 -2.82 16.66
C ALA A 607 11.58 -1.55 17.44
N PHE A 608 11.86 -0.36 16.92
CA PHE A 608 11.63 0.92 17.61
C PHE A 608 10.14 1.24 17.80
N ALA A 609 9.27 0.73 16.92
CA ALA A 609 7.84 1.04 16.98
C ALA A 609 6.96 -0.22 16.90
N THR A 610 7.46 -1.36 17.34
CA THR A 610 6.67 -2.59 17.45
C THR A 610 5.53 -2.41 18.46
N SER A 611 4.39 -3.06 18.24
CA SER A 611 3.35 -3.11 19.27
C SER A 611 3.88 -3.81 20.51
N GLN A 612 3.60 -3.26 21.69
CA GLN A 612 3.92 -3.90 22.99
C GLN A 612 3.25 -5.28 23.10
N ARG A 613 2.07 -5.46 22.50
CA ARG A 613 1.34 -6.75 22.44
C ARG A 613 2.11 -7.85 21.73
N TRP A 614 3.06 -7.50 20.85
CA TRP A 614 3.88 -8.48 20.14
C TRP A 614 4.97 -9.12 21.00
N LEU A 615 5.20 -8.59 22.20
CA LEU A 615 6.12 -9.15 23.20
C LEU A 615 5.41 -9.60 24.48
N GLU A 616 4.09 -9.88 24.46
CA GLU A 616 3.45 -10.65 25.51
C GLU A 616 4.12 -12.02 25.69
N ASP A 617 3.99 -12.64 26.84
CA ASP A 617 4.73 -13.87 27.16
C ASP A 617 4.55 -14.97 26.11
N GLY A 618 5.66 -15.60 25.70
CA GLY A 618 5.72 -16.64 24.67
C GLY A 618 5.68 -16.16 23.23
N LYS A 619 5.47 -14.86 22.97
CA LYS A 619 5.40 -14.30 21.60
C LYS A 619 6.78 -13.99 21.03
N GLU A 620 6.86 -13.96 19.70
CA GLU A 620 8.11 -13.72 18.98
C GLU A 620 7.89 -12.75 17.80
N ILE A 621 8.83 -11.83 17.63
CA ILE A 621 9.01 -11.00 16.44
C ILE A 621 10.25 -11.48 15.71
N LYS A 622 10.17 -11.71 14.39
CA LYS A 622 11.30 -12.12 13.57
C LYS A 622 11.35 -11.31 12.28
N VAL A 623 12.53 -10.81 11.94
CA VAL A 623 12.83 -10.10 10.70
C VAL A 623 14.06 -10.74 10.07
N GLU A 624 13.95 -11.15 8.81
CA GLU A 624 15.05 -11.76 8.07
C GLU A 624 15.31 -10.99 6.78
N ARG A 625 16.59 -10.77 6.47
CA ARG A 625 17.06 -10.17 5.22
C ARG A 625 16.43 -8.81 4.95
N ALA A 626 16.27 -7.96 5.97
CA ALA A 626 15.76 -6.61 5.79
C ALA A 626 16.80 -5.76 5.05
N PRO A 627 16.49 -5.24 3.86
CA PRO A 627 17.37 -4.31 3.16
C PRO A 627 17.47 -3.00 3.93
N THR A 628 18.67 -2.50 4.05
CA THR A 628 18.97 -1.17 4.61
C THR A 628 20.02 -0.46 3.76
N ALA A 629 20.18 0.82 3.98
CA ALA A 629 21.27 1.58 3.38
C ALA A 629 22.66 1.02 3.73
N PHE A 630 22.76 0.15 4.74
CA PHE A 630 24.01 -0.48 5.20
C PHE A 630 24.17 -1.92 4.70
N GLY A 631 23.19 -2.47 3.99
CA GLY A 631 23.10 -3.87 3.58
C GLY A 631 21.96 -4.59 4.29
N GLU A 632 21.86 -5.88 4.08
CA GLU A 632 20.83 -6.69 4.74
C GLU A 632 21.12 -6.87 6.23
N THR A 633 20.08 -6.81 7.05
CA THR A 633 20.14 -7.11 8.48
C THR A 633 19.01 -8.07 8.87
N SER A 634 19.18 -8.78 9.96
CA SER A 634 18.14 -9.65 10.53
C SER A 634 18.14 -9.54 12.06
N PHE A 635 16.95 -9.70 12.65
CA PHE A 635 16.83 -9.81 14.10
C PHE A 635 15.62 -10.65 14.50
N SER A 636 15.66 -11.15 15.73
CA SER A 636 14.48 -11.71 16.40
C SER A 636 14.41 -11.24 17.85
N LEU A 637 13.16 -11.17 18.37
CA LEU A 637 12.87 -10.91 19.78
C LEU A 637 11.87 -11.96 20.24
N ARG A 638 12.26 -12.82 21.17
CA ARG A 638 11.41 -13.85 21.77
C ARG A 638 11.13 -13.50 23.24
N SER A 639 9.89 -13.25 23.53
CA SER A 639 9.43 -12.92 24.88
C SER A 639 9.30 -14.18 25.76
N ARG A 640 9.84 -14.10 26.99
CA ARG A 640 9.73 -15.08 28.06
C ARG A 640 9.54 -14.33 29.38
N LEU A 641 8.51 -13.50 29.43
CA LEU A 641 8.28 -12.57 30.53
C LEU A 641 8.13 -13.30 31.87
N ASN A 642 7.42 -14.43 31.87
CA ASN A 642 7.26 -15.26 33.09
C ASN A 642 8.57 -15.85 33.57
N ALA A 643 9.57 -15.98 32.72
CA ALA A 643 10.95 -16.36 33.07
C ALA A 643 11.86 -15.15 33.37
N GLY A 644 11.32 -13.93 33.30
CA GLY A 644 12.07 -12.70 33.59
C GLY A 644 13.02 -12.27 32.46
N GLU A 645 12.77 -12.69 31.19
CA GLU A 645 13.70 -12.39 30.10
C GLU A 645 13.01 -12.16 28.75
N VAL A 646 13.67 -11.39 27.88
CA VAL A 646 13.46 -11.37 26.43
C VAL A 646 14.78 -11.76 25.77
N LEU A 647 14.73 -12.78 24.90
CA LEU A 647 15.88 -13.23 24.13
C LEU A 647 15.86 -12.56 22.76
N ALA A 648 17.02 -12.11 22.30
CA ALA A 648 17.18 -11.53 20.97
C ALA A 648 18.34 -12.18 20.22
N GLU A 649 18.20 -12.26 18.88
CA GLU A 649 19.30 -12.47 17.98
C GLU A 649 19.44 -11.25 17.08
N PHE A 650 20.65 -10.85 16.75
CA PHE A 650 20.94 -9.75 15.83
C PHE A 650 22.04 -10.16 14.85
N THR A 651 21.78 -9.97 13.57
CA THR A 651 22.76 -10.11 12.48
C THR A 651 23.02 -8.72 11.92
N PRO A 652 24.20 -8.14 12.12
CA PRO A 652 24.51 -6.80 11.64
C PRO A 652 24.59 -6.75 10.11
N PRO A 653 24.32 -5.57 9.51
CA PRO A 653 24.51 -5.38 8.08
C PRO A 653 25.99 -5.38 7.70
N ALA A 654 26.30 -5.64 6.42
CA ALA A 654 27.67 -5.74 5.92
C ALA A 654 28.49 -4.43 6.11
N ARG A 655 27.83 -3.29 6.10
CA ARG A 655 28.43 -1.96 6.37
C ARG A 655 27.92 -1.47 7.71
N ALA A 656 28.83 -1.10 8.58
CA ALA A 656 28.46 -0.57 9.88
C ALA A 656 27.85 0.84 9.76
N PRO A 657 26.65 1.08 10.31
CA PRO A 657 26.14 2.44 10.52
C PRO A 657 26.99 3.15 11.59
N LYS A 658 26.88 4.49 11.68
CA LYS A 658 27.45 5.24 12.82
C LYS A 658 26.82 4.75 14.12
N GLN A 659 25.50 4.50 14.10
CA GLN A 659 24.75 3.97 15.24
C GLN A 659 23.79 2.87 14.81
N ALA A 660 23.79 1.74 15.54
CA ALA A 660 22.81 0.67 15.42
C ALA A 660 22.13 0.44 16.80
N LEU A 661 20.83 0.57 16.83
CA LEU A 661 20.03 0.53 18.06
C LEU A 661 18.99 -0.59 17.97
N LEU A 662 18.84 -1.37 19.02
CA LEU A 662 17.79 -2.38 19.17
C LEU A 662 16.95 -2.05 20.41
N ARG A 663 15.62 -1.98 20.23
CA ARG A 663 14.68 -1.67 21.30
C ARG A 663 13.78 -2.87 21.62
N VAL A 664 13.54 -3.09 22.92
CA VAL A 664 12.61 -4.10 23.42
C VAL A 664 11.43 -3.38 24.07
N ARG A 665 10.29 -3.35 23.39
CA ARG A 665 9.05 -2.70 23.86
C ARG A 665 8.17 -3.75 24.55
N VAL A 666 8.43 -3.98 25.85
CA VAL A 666 7.62 -4.92 26.67
C VAL A 666 6.22 -4.37 26.94
N PRO A 667 5.21 -5.23 27.21
CA PRO A 667 3.87 -4.83 27.61
C PRO A 667 3.83 -3.92 28.86
N ASP A 668 2.75 -3.17 29.00
CA ASP A 668 2.49 -2.37 30.19
C ASP A 668 2.57 -3.23 31.45
N GLY A 669 3.08 -2.66 32.53
CA GLY A 669 3.34 -3.38 33.76
C GLY A 669 4.63 -4.19 33.76
N TRP A 670 5.44 -4.14 32.71
CA TRP A 670 6.78 -4.73 32.65
C TRP A 670 7.85 -3.68 32.40
N GLN A 671 9.06 -3.94 32.85
CA GLN A 671 10.22 -3.07 32.66
C GLN A 671 11.45 -3.89 32.29
N VAL A 672 12.23 -3.38 31.32
CA VAL A 672 13.56 -3.90 30.98
C VAL A 672 14.56 -3.31 31.98
N LEU A 673 15.32 -4.16 32.65
CA LEU A 673 16.26 -3.77 33.71
C LEU A 673 17.72 -3.78 33.29
N ALA A 674 18.09 -4.74 32.44
CA ALA A 674 19.46 -4.95 31.99
C ALA A 674 19.48 -5.65 30.63
N ALA A 675 20.57 -5.51 29.91
CA ALA A 675 20.81 -6.21 28.65
C ALA A 675 22.27 -6.68 28.56
N ARG A 676 22.49 -7.86 27.97
CA ARG A 676 23.81 -8.45 27.77
C ARG A 676 23.94 -9.07 26.38
N ALA A 677 25.14 -9.00 25.80
CA ALA A 677 25.52 -9.76 24.62
C ALA A 677 26.68 -10.73 25.04
N GLY A 678 26.36 -12.00 25.20
CA GLY A 678 27.27 -12.95 25.85
C GLY A 678 27.58 -12.51 27.28
N GLU A 679 28.85 -12.33 27.62
CA GLU A 679 29.31 -11.84 28.93
C GLU A 679 29.34 -10.30 29.03
N ARG A 680 29.18 -9.57 27.93
CA ARG A 680 29.28 -8.11 27.87
C ARG A 680 27.94 -7.47 28.26
N ASP A 681 27.96 -6.62 29.29
CA ASP A 681 26.82 -5.77 29.60
C ASP A 681 26.66 -4.66 28.56
N LEU A 682 25.42 -4.41 28.13
CA LEU A 682 25.06 -3.33 27.22
C LEU A 682 24.37 -2.21 27.99
N LYS A 683 24.72 -0.96 27.67
CA LYS A 683 24.06 0.20 28.26
C LYS A 683 22.64 0.28 27.74
N LEU A 684 21.68 0.24 28.66
CA LEU A 684 20.24 0.32 28.41
C LEU A 684 19.77 1.76 28.65
N ASP A 685 18.89 2.28 27.78
CA ASP A 685 18.16 3.52 28.03
C ASP A 685 16.81 3.27 28.75
N ALA A 686 16.11 4.35 29.09
CA ALA A 686 14.82 4.27 29.79
C ALA A 686 13.70 3.66 28.94
N GLN A 687 13.85 3.61 27.62
CA GLN A 687 12.88 3.04 26.69
C GLN A 687 13.16 1.56 26.34
N GLY A 688 14.16 0.94 26.96
CA GLY A 688 14.52 -0.45 26.66
C GLY A 688 15.40 -0.60 25.41
N THR A 689 16.15 0.44 25.03
CA THR A 689 17.03 0.45 23.86
C THR A 689 18.47 0.20 24.24
N VAL A 690 19.17 -0.59 23.45
CA VAL A 690 20.61 -0.83 23.55
C VAL A 690 21.33 -0.45 22.27
N ASP A 691 22.57 0.02 22.38
CA ASP A 691 23.47 0.24 21.27
C ASP A 691 24.18 -1.09 20.91
N VAL A 692 23.92 -1.58 19.72
CA VAL A 692 24.51 -2.81 19.16
C VAL A 692 25.54 -2.53 18.07
N SER A 693 25.96 -1.27 17.89
CA SER A 693 26.91 -0.83 16.85
C SER A 693 28.24 -1.55 16.90
N ALA A 694 28.65 -2.00 18.08
CA ALA A 694 29.93 -2.70 18.26
C ALA A 694 29.86 -4.19 17.87
N LEU A 695 28.68 -4.75 17.66
CA LEU A 695 28.50 -6.15 17.27
C LEU A 695 28.72 -6.27 15.75
N ARG A 696 29.71 -7.07 15.36
CA ARG A 696 30.13 -7.25 13.96
C ARG A 696 29.72 -8.57 13.35
N GLU A 697 29.24 -9.49 14.19
CA GLU A 697 28.82 -10.84 13.82
C GLU A 697 27.45 -11.13 14.43
N LYS A 698 26.83 -12.20 13.94
CA LYS A 698 25.57 -12.68 14.52
C LYS A 698 25.75 -12.89 16.04
N SER A 699 24.94 -12.23 16.81
CA SER A 699 25.05 -12.18 18.26
C SER A 699 23.72 -12.49 18.93
N ALA A 700 23.78 -13.27 20.02
CA ALA A 700 22.66 -13.48 20.91
C ALA A 700 22.69 -12.43 22.02
N LEU A 701 21.53 -11.85 22.32
CA LEU A 701 21.37 -10.89 23.40
C LEU A 701 20.29 -11.40 24.37
N ARG A 702 20.45 -11.04 25.65
CA ARG A 702 19.48 -11.32 26.69
C ARG A 702 19.11 -10.01 27.40
N PHE A 703 17.82 -9.73 27.47
CA PHE A 703 17.25 -8.63 28.25
C PHE A 703 16.60 -9.20 29.49
N THR A 704 17.01 -8.72 30.67
CA THR A 704 16.35 -9.05 31.93
C THR A 704 15.16 -8.14 32.09
N VAL A 705 13.99 -8.71 32.37
CA VAL A 705 12.75 -7.97 32.55
C VAL A 705 12.13 -8.30 33.89
N ARG A 706 11.35 -7.35 34.45
CA ARG A 706 10.64 -7.53 35.70
C ARG A 706 9.23 -6.96 35.58
N LYS A 707 8.27 -7.64 36.17
CA LYS A 707 6.91 -7.11 36.36
C LYS A 707 6.96 -5.98 37.38
N LEU A 708 6.31 -4.87 37.06
CA LEU A 708 6.12 -3.78 38.01
C LEU A 708 5.00 -4.17 39.00
N ASN A 709 5.21 -3.89 40.27
CA ASN A 709 4.22 -4.16 41.33
C ASN A 709 3.03 -3.21 41.23
#